data_ad93a44effdcf949c0a748adeaa69dc9
#
_entry.id   ad93a44effdcf949c0a748adeaa69dc9
#
_cell.length_a   1.000
_cell.length_b   1.000
_cell.length_c   1.000
_cell.angle_alpha   90.00
_cell.angle_beta   90.00
_cell.angle_gamma   90.00
#
_symmetry.space_group_name_H-M   'P 1'
#
loop_
_entity.id
_entity.type
_entity.pdbx_description
1 polymer ?
#
loop_
_entity_poly.entity_id
_entity_poly.type
_entity_poly.pdbx_seq_one_letter_code
_entity_poly.pdbx_strand_id
1 'polypeptide(L)'
;MPVSYEFIRTASWQPVSQDATVVAHYRALRFPEAWREAILALCNLGRPDGAEPYRTVPTYRFEQVIQAFAPDLLVLPRPSEHWLYVPEEVADPLPGPVLRSLVDRWLGDLRPEPEHRAFLKDVRAELSTSPPVWERVEAELLRCPTTLGGGTAAPFEHQFPLSPDWLARRVLALGPYEHAAGRLHFRAVPRGPRDKGAELVSQPLPFPSGTRTWWYSVVLNITLHTVPFDPLPRFHLHFGIRRWATRVSSTTGKVRLPYRRKATVVLRPRVPYLPGAPLSERYALARMERRWDREKEEWTTDWVNGGPASILRGISLAETLPGADEILSSPEEWLEQGLRAGIVYSTAMGGHEVKAGLMSHQRSKLTEWAEQALPAELRATPALVRTRRSKSSKPLNAPPASVKKEDKPEESARRAAERRAGAAYAVSCLTPDADPETLPTLEARLLWQTRELREAGVSQLVEHLGLKGDGGAFTEAQYEAARPGDPVVLEWQCAELTVRLRCIKLTAGLGEGLSLPPKGTRRTSSAISAAVHDRRTNARSWLAQDITDKAPTLAVVELDRRADFETGDHDPKFALRLGFADAGAITQFATVPKKDGRYDSLKNLDHRVSMAWDDGLRQLGIRVHPTHSLGDKIPAGLRYAAVWLVRKNRTARNRWAAYVPIAVLVTPQDFGSGIARVQGWDPEANKWIPYPALLLKLTRLAEVSVADADNGGRGSYYRDMNEQRRNTEEWLQKMLRSLRGTPTLLLAHGQNARSHWTWLQDGRVEADRIRDGHALARRLHPDLRLVRVRTGRDRETAQWWGLNPKEEANGLPSHLWVPESGGVSRVFYSTTPKPAQFKTSAIEADKLAPRPRRAGERKGETTIDTNIPGWNPGLVEIAVLGCHKNDGDDPESLALAVHQLRQPPDYPQALALPLPLHLAGLGQEYVLPTLAEEVEDEATAVADLHSIDASVVSAGDGDPDPAMAAGLFTEQDPEEDHESTRVDGLPEPTPPMPHDYGRIPNR
;
A
#
# COMPACT_ATOMS: atom_id res chain seq x y z
N MET A 1 12.23 11.16 34.49
CA MET A 1 11.05 11.82 33.93
C MET A 1 10.91 11.36 32.49
N PRO A 2 9.71 11.17 31.95
CA PRO A 2 9.57 10.87 30.53
C PRO A 2 10.14 12.04 29.72
N VAL A 3 10.87 11.73 28.66
CA VAL A 3 11.45 12.76 27.78
C VAL A 3 10.29 13.48 27.09
N SER A 4 10.25 14.81 27.23
CA SER A 4 9.27 15.65 26.55
C SER A 4 9.86 16.10 25.20
N TYR A 5 9.14 15.88 24.12
CA TYR A 5 9.50 16.36 22.81
C TYR A 5 8.60 17.57 22.45
N GLU A 6 9.22 18.68 22.14
CA GLU A 6 8.51 19.91 21.76
C GLU A 6 8.37 20.05 20.26
N PHE A 7 9.26 19.42 19.50
CA PHE A 7 9.24 19.43 18.05
C PHE A 7 9.73 18.11 17.46
N ILE A 8 9.41 17.92 16.19
CA ILE A 8 9.90 16.83 15.36
C ILE A 8 10.62 17.39 14.14
N ARG A 9 11.62 16.67 13.67
CA ARG A 9 12.32 16.96 12.44
C ARG A 9 11.93 15.94 11.37
N THR A 10 11.87 16.40 10.13
CA THR A 10 11.61 15.56 8.97
C THR A 10 12.86 15.41 8.11
N ALA A 11 13.05 14.23 7.52
CA ALA A 11 14.09 14.00 6.52
C ALA A 11 13.67 14.64 5.20
N SER A 12 13.71 15.95 5.13
CA SER A 12 13.30 16.70 3.96
C SER A 12 14.02 18.03 3.82
N TRP A 13 14.20 18.46 2.57
CA TRP A 13 14.85 19.71 2.20
C TRP A 13 13.92 20.57 1.35
N GLN A 14 14.14 21.85 1.31
CA GLN A 14 13.38 22.78 0.49
C GLN A 14 14.27 23.94 0.01
N PRO A 15 13.90 24.65 -1.08
CA PRO A 15 14.54 25.89 -1.44
C PRO A 15 14.51 26.91 -0.31
N VAL A 16 15.54 27.76 -0.20
CA VAL A 16 15.60 28.82 0.84
C VAL A 16 14.56 29.90 0.60
N SER A 17 14.16 30.11 -0.65
CA SER A 17 13.09 31.04 -1.09
C SER A 17 12.48 30.57 -2.42
N GLN A 18 11.40 31.21 -2.86
CA GLN A 18 10.79 30.96 -4.17
C GLN A 18 11.70 31.38 -5.36
N ASP A 19 12.60 32.30 -5.12
CA ASP A 19 13.55 32.80 -6.12
C ASP A 19 14.86 32.00 -6.15
N ALA A 20 15.02 31.03 -5.26
CA ALA A 20 16.18 30.16 -5.26
C ALA A 20 16.26 29.39 -6.58
N THR A 21 17.38 29.52 -7.27
CA THR A 21 17.59 28.98 -8.62
C THR A 21 18.88 28.16 -8.67
N VAL A 22 18.83 27.04 -9.33
CA VAL A 22 20.00 26.22 -9.67
C VAL A 22 19.85 25.78 -11.11
N VAL A 23 20.77 26.23 -11.95
CA VAL A 23 20.85 25.82 -13.33
C VAL A 23 21.92 24.73 -13.48
N ALA A 24 21.54 23.58 -13.99
CA ALA A 24 22.47 22.50 -14.31
C ALA A 24 22.57 22.30 -15.81
N HIS A 25 23.78 21.92 -16.25
CA HIS A 25 24.06 21.70 -17.67
C HIS A 25 23.99 20.22 -17.99
N TYR A 26 23.27 19.91 -19.07
CA TYR A 26 23.06 18.54 -19.54
C TYR A 26 23.35 18.46 -21.04
N ARG A 27 23.65 17.26 -21.48
CA ARG A 27 23.42 16.86 -22.86
C ARG A 27 22.11 16.12 -22.92
N ALA A 28 21.20 16.53 -23.76
CA ALA A 28 19.91 15.93 -23.94
C ALA A 28 19.72 15.44 -25.37
N LEU A 29 18.86 14.44 -25.51
CA LEU A 29 18.55 13.83 -26.79
C LEU A 29 17.06 13.82 -26.98
N ARG A 30 16.57 14.40 -28.07
CA ARG A 30 15.16 14.32 -28.47
C ARG A 30 14.91 12.97 -29.12
N PHE A 31 13.74 12.42 -28.89
CA PHE A 31 13.28 11.29 -29.70
C PHE A 31 12.92 11.82 -31.09
N PRO A 32 13.65 11.41 -32.16
CA PRO A 32 13.42 11.98 -33.50
C PRO A 32 11.97 11.78 -33.94
N GLU A 33 11.35 12.82 -34.49
CA GLU A 33 9.93 12.76 -34.89
C GLU A 33 9.71 11.73 -36.00
N ALA A 34 10.62 11.67 -36.96
CA ALA A 34 10.60 10.66 -38.02
C ALA A 34 10.60 9.22 -37.45
N TRP A 35 11.38 9.00 -36.41
CA TRP A 35 11.37 7.70 -35.72
C TRP A 35 10.04 7.46 -35.02
N ARG A 36 9.48 8.49 -34.37
CA ARG A 36 8.21 8.38 -33.68
C ARG A 36 7.10 7.91 -34.60
N GLU A 37 6.92 8.59 -35.73
CA GLU A 37 5.89 8.26 -36.70
C GLU A 37 6.05 6.86 -37.27
N ALA A 38 7.27 6.53 -37.72
CA ALA A 38 7.58 5.26 -38.36
C ALA A 38 7.42 4.07 -37.39
N ILE A 39 7.96 4.19 -36.19
CA ILE A 39 7.87 3.11 -35.16
C ILE A 39 6.44 2.98 -34.65
N LEU A 40 5.74 4.08 -34.45
CA LEU A 40 4.35 4.07 -34.00
C LEU A 40 3.43 3.38 -35.02
N ALA A 41 3.62 3.67 -36.29
CA ALA A 41 2.90 3.01 -37.39
C ALA A 41 3.18 1.49 -37.39
N LEU A 42 4.45 1.09 -37.26
CA LEU A 42 4.85 -0.31 -37.16
C LEU A 42 4.21 -1.03 -35.96
N CYS A 43 4.24 -0.39 -34.78
CA CYS A 43 3.63 -0.95 -33.56
C CYS A 43 2.12 -1.10 -33.70
N ASN A 44 1.45 -0.22 -34.44
CA ASN A 44 0.00 -0.27 -34.65
C ASN A 44 -0.43 -1.31 -35.68
N LEU A 45 0.41 -1.64 -36.67
CA LEU A 45 0.13 -2.70 -37.64
C LEU A 45 0.03 -4.10 -37.01
N GLY A 46 0.79 -4.36 -35.98
CA GLY A 46 0.78 -5.64 -35.28
C GLY A 46 -0.31 -5.79 -34.21
N ARG A 47 -1.29 -4.85 -34.18
CA ARG A 47 -2.34 -4.91 -33.15
C ARG A 47 -3.52 -5.75 -33.61
N PRO A 48 -4.18 -6.46 -32.67
CA PRO A 48 -5.41 -7.19 -32.96
C PRO A 48 -6.51 -6.26 -33.49
N ASP A 49 -7.37 -6.76 -34.38
CA ASP A 49 -8.53 -6.03 -34.88
C ASP A 49 -9.40 -5.52 -33.73
N GLY A 50 -9.79 -4.25 -33.80
CA GLY A 50 -10.58 -3.58 -32.77
C GLY A 50 -9.81 -3.08 -31.54
N ALA A 51 -8.51 -3.29 -31.46
CA ALA A 51 -7.68 -2.69 -30.42
C ALA A 51 -7.41 -1.22 -30.72
N GLU A 52 -7.50 -0.36 -29.69
CA GLU A 52 -7.20 1.07 -29.83
C GLU A 52 -5.73 1.29 -30.22
N PRO A 53 -5.41 2.10 -31.24
CA PRO A 53 -4.04 2.30 -31.68
C PRO A 53 -3.22 2.99 -30.58
N TYR A 54 -1.92 2.65 -30.52
CA TYR A 54 -1.00 3.38 -29.68
C TYR A 54 -0.93 4.84 -30.12
N ARG A 55 -0.98 5.75 -29.17
CA ARG A 55 -0.80 7.19 -29.40
C ARG A 55 0.66 7.63 -29.24
N THR A 56 1.44 6.82 -28.55
CA THR A 56 2.87 7.05 -28.32
C THR A 56 3.64 5.76 -28.51
N VAL A 57 4.90 5.86 -28.95
CA VAL A 57 5.76 4.68 -29.12
C VAL A 57 6.00 3.99 -27.78
N PRO A 58 5.77 2.67 -27.63
CA PRO A 58 5.98 1.94 -26.40
C PRO A 58 7.47 1.66 -26.15
N THR A 59 8.22 2.62 -25.60
CA THR A 59 9.67 2.55 -25.43
C THR A 59 10.14 1.94 -24.13
N TYR A 60 9.25 1.65 -23.19
CA TYR A 60 9.61 1.27 -21.83
C TYR A 60 10.64 0.12 -21.73
N ARG A 61 10.43 -0.97 -22.47
CA ARG A 61 11.38 -2.10 -22.49
C ARG A 61 12.73 -1.71 -23.07
N PHE A 62 12.71 -0.87 -24.08
CA PHE A 62 13.91 -0.36 -24.73
C PHE A 62 14.70 0.57 -23.80
N GLU A 63 14.03 1.42 -23.06
CA GLU A 63 14.63 2.34 -22.09
C GLU A 63 15.37 1.58 -20.97
N GLN A 64 14.81 0.49 -20.48
CA GLN A 64 15.49 -0.37 -19.49
C GLN A 64 16.81 -0.93 -20.03
N VAL A 65 16.84 -1.27 -21.29
CA VAL A 65 18.07 -1.78 -21.92
C VAL A 65 19.09 -0.67 -22.12
N ILE A 66 18.65 0.51 -22.58
CA ILE A 66 19.54 1.69 -22.70
C ILE A 66 20.17 2.01 -21.34
N GLN A 67 19.40 2.01 -20.27
CA GLN A 67 19.90 2.28 -18.92
C GLN A 67 20.82 1.18 -18.38
N ALA A 68 20.60 -0.08 -18.79
CA ALA A 68 21.55 -1.16 -18.46
C ALA A 68 22.88 -0.97 -19.19
N PHE A 69 22.85 -0.40 -20.40
CA PHE A 69 24.01 -0.14 -21.23
C PHE A 69 24.75 1.13 -20.81
N ALA A 70 24.00 2.16 -20.48
CA ALA A 70 24.49 3.47 -20.07
C ALA A 70 23.78 3.93 -18.79
N PRO A 71 24.22 3.45 -17.60
CA PRO A 71 23.53 3.70 -16.32
C PRO A 71 23.49 5.17 -15.89
N ASP A 72 24.25 6.04 -16.52
CA ASP A 72 24.24 7.49 -16.28
C ASP A 72 23.09 8.21 -16.97
N LEU A 73 22.39 7.55 -17.87
CA LEU A 73 21.28 8.14 -18.60
C LEU A 73 20.03 8.24 -17.72
N LEU A 74 19.41 9.41 -17.78
CA LEU A 74 18.12 9.68 -17.19
C LEU A 74 17.07 9.67 -18.31
N VAL A 75 16.04 8.87 -18.13
CA VAL A 75 14.90 8.80 -19.06
C VAL A 75 13.77 9.64 -18.48
N LEU A 76 13.28 10.59 -19.25
CA LEU A 76 12.17 11.45 -18.83
C LEU A 76 10.82 10.89 -19.32
N PRO A 77 9.74 11.08 -18.53
CA PRO A 77 8.40 10.74 -18.98
C PRO A 77 7.99 11.59 -20.17
N ARG A 78 7.17 11.05 -21.06
CA ARG A 78 6.58 11.78 -22.17
C ARG A 78 5.29 12.49 -21.74
N PRO A 79 5.00 13.69 -22.20
CA PRO A 79 5.59 14.38 -23.36
C PRO A 79 6.69 15.41 -23.03
N SER A 80 7.80 14.99 -22.44
CA SER A 80 8.94 15.89 -22.26
C SER A 80 9.53 16.29 -23.61
N GLU A 81 10.10 17.50 -23.69
CA GLU A 81 10.75 17.99 -24.90
C GLU A 81 11.91 17.08 -25.32
N HIS A 82 12.70 16.63 -24.38
CA HIS A 82 13.80 15.69 -24.60
C HIS A 82 13.48 14.35 -23.93
N TRP A 83 13.96 13.28 -24.53
CA TRP A 83 13.75 11.91 -24.07
C TRP A 83 14.82 11.43 -23.10
N LEU A 84 16.10 11.66 -23.41
CA LEU A 84 17.24 11.24 -22.61
C LEU A 84 18.05 12.44 -22.16
N TYR A 85 18.54 12.38 -20.94
CA TYR A 85 19.44 13.38 -20.37
C TYR A 85 20.68 12.70 -19.79
N VAL A 86 21.82 13.38 -19.90
CA VAL A 86 23.04 13.03 -19.20
C VAL A 86 23.74 14.31 -18.75
N PRO A 87 24.31 14.38 -17.55
CA PRO A 87 25.11 15.53 -17.12
C PRO A 87 26.23 15.83 -18.13
N GLU A 88 26.50 17.10 -18.35
CA GLU A 88 27.47 17.51 -19.39
C GLU A 88 28.88 16.96 -19.14
N GLU A 89 29.27 16.81 -17.88
CA GLU A 89 30.56 16.26 -17.48
C GLU A 89 30.74 14.76 -17.77
N VAL A 90 29.67 14.00 -17.99
CA VAL A 90 29.76 12.58 -18.32
C VAL A 90 30.17 12.44 -19.78
N ALA A 91 31.22 11.65 -20.06
CA ALA A 91 31.62 11.32 -21.42
C ALA A 91 30.47 10.69 -22.20
N ASP A 92 30.47 10.80 -23.54
CA ASP A 92 29.35 10.34 -24.39
C ASP A 92 28.94 8.90 -24.07
N PRO A 93 27.85 8.69 -23.33
CA PRO A 93 27.51 7.37 -22.76
C PRO A 93 26.89 6.45 -23.80
N LEU A 94 26.35 7.00 -24.87
CA LEU A 94 25.61 6.27 -25.89
C LEU A 94 25.85 6.88 -27.28
N PRO A 95 26.94 6.51 -27.95
CA PRO A 95 27.20 6.96 -29.30
C PRO A 95 26.05 6.69 -30.26
N GLY A 96 25.79 7.63 -31.19
CA GLY A 96 24.67 7.54 -32.13
C GLY A 96 24.59 6.19 -32.88
N PRO A 97 25.70 5.61 -33.37
CA PRO A 97 25.69 4.29 -33.99
C PRO A 97 25.26 3.16 -33.07
N VAL A 98 25.62 3.22 -31.77
CA VAL A 98 25.24 2.21 -30.77
C VAL A 98 23.74 2.33 -30.50
N LEU A 99 23.22 3.55 -30.27
CA LEU A 99 21.80 3.77 -30.07
C LEU A 99 21.00 3.26 -31.29
N ARG A 100 21.44 3.53 -32.50
CA ARG A 100 20.79 3.04 -33.70
C ARG A 100 20.77 1.52 -33.77
N SER A 101 21.86 0.86 -33.43
CA SER A 101 21.95 -0.61 -33.39
C SER A 101 20.99 -1.20 -32.34
N LEU A 102 20.87 -0.55 -31.20
CA LEU A 102 19.91 -0.93 -30.13
C LEU A 102 18.45 -0.76 -30.60
N VAL A 103 18.13 0.34 -31.26
CA VAL A 103 16.79 0.57 -31.85
C VAL A 103 16.49 -0.47 -32.93
N ASP A 104 17.43 -0.74 -33.85
CA ASP A 104 17.25 -1.72 -34.90
C ASP A 104 16.99 -3.13 -34.32
N ARG A 105 17.70 -3.49 -33.27
CA ARG A 105 17.49 -4.76 -32.57
C ARG A 105 16.13 -4.81 -31.89
N TRP A 106 15.73 -3.74 -31.16
CA TRP A 106 14.42 -3.63 -30.55
C TRP A 106 13.28 -3.78 -31.55
N LEU A 107 13.37 -3.12 -32.71
CA LEU A 107 12.40 -3.28 -33.80
C LEU A 107 12.34 -4.73 -34.31
N GLY A 108 13.49 -5.41 -34.38
CA GLY A 108 13.55 -6.83 -34.76
C GLY A 108 12.82 -7.75 -33.77
N ASP A 109 12.76 -7.38 -32.51
CA ASP A 109 12.06 -8.13 -31.48
C ASP A 109 10.52 -7.92 -31.51
N LEU A 110 10.00 -6.92 -32.21
CA LEU A 110 8.56 -6.73 -32.41
C LEU A 110 7.89 -7.83 -33.24
N ARG A 111 8.70 -8.67 -33.94
CA ARG A 111 8.27 -9.83 -34.75
C ARG A 111 7.04 -9.53 -35.60
N PRO A 112 7.10 -8.55 -36.52
CA PRO A 112 5.96 -8.22 -37.36
C PRO A 112 5.58 -9.44 -38.21
N GLU A 113 4.28 -9.56 -38.49
CA GLU A 113 3.76 -10.59 -39.40
C GLU A 113 4.50 -10.59 -40.72
N PRO A 114 4.59 -11.73 -41.43
CA PRO A 114 5.34 -11.82 -42.69
C PRO A 114 5.03 -10.73 -43.70
N GLU A 115 3.77 -10.30 -43.76
CA GLU A 115 3.26 -9.22 -44.64
C GLU A 115 3.81 -7.86 -44.27
N HIS A 116 4.15 -7.61 -43.01
CA HIS A 116 4.69 -6.32 -42.53
C HIS A 116 6.22 -6.25 -42.56
N ARG A 117 6.94 -7.27 -43.06
CA ARG A 117 8.39 -7.28 -43.09
C ARG A 117 8.98 -6.24 -44.05
N ALA A 118 8.29 -5.96 -45.13
CA ALA A 118 8.70 -4.90 -46.06
C ALA A 118 8.65 -3.54 -45.35
N PHE A 119 7.56 -3.26 -44.63
CA PHE A 119 7.41 -2.04 -43.85
C PHE A 119 8.49 -1.89 -42.76
N LEU A 120 8.85 -2.97 -42.08
CA LEU A 120 9.95 -2.94 -41.10
C LEU A 120 11.29 -2.55 -41.78
N LYS A 121 11.54 -3.02 -43.03
CA LYS A 121 12.73 -2.64 -43.76
C LYS A 121 12.74 -1.17 -44.11
N ASP A 122 11.60 -0.60 -44.52
CA ASP A 122 11.44 0.82 -44.84
C ASP A 122 11.65 1.68 -43.59
N VAL A 123 11.04 1.31 -42.43
CA VAL A 123 11.27 1.97 -41.14
C VAL A 123 12.77 1.97 -40.77
N ARG A 124 13.47 0.87 -40.95
CA ARG A 124 14.94 0.78 -40.70
C ARG A 124 15.73 1.71 -41.59
N ALA A 125 15.35 1.82 -42.87
CA ALA A 125 15.98 2.76 -43.80
C ALA A 125 15.76 4.20 -43.36
N GLU A 126 14.55 4.57 -42.97
CA GLU A 126 14.21 5.89 -42.49
C GLU A 126 14.96 6.27 -41.21
N LEU A 127 15.07 5.35 -40.22
CA LEU A 127 15.85 5.56 -38.99
C LEU A 127 17.33 5.88 -39.27
N SER A 128 17.87 5.38 -40.39
CA SER A 128 19.26 5.63 -40.77
C SER A 128 19.49 7.02 -41.36
N THR A 129 18.44 7.67 -41.84
CA THR A 129 18.52 9.05 -42.42
C THR A 129 18.35 10.16 -41.37
N SER A 130 17.77 9.82 -40.21
CA SER A 130 17.50 10.78 -39.13
C SER A 130 18.21 10.36 -37.83
N PRO A 131 19.54 10.46 -37.75
CA PRO A 131 20.29 10.09 -36.58
C PRO A 131 19.94 10.99 -35.38
N PRO A 132 19.80 10.45 -34.17
CA PRO A 132 19.62 11.28 -32.99
C PRO A 132 20.86 12.10 -32.68
N VAL A 133 20.68 13.35 -32.32
CA VAL A 133 21.76 14.31 -32.03
C VAL A 133 21.65 14.77 -30.57
N TRP A 134 22.77 14.70 -29.85
CA TRP A 134 22.88 15.25 -28.52
C TRP A 134 23.00 16.78 -28.57
N GLU A 135 22.13 17.45 -27.83
CA GLU A 135 22.09 18.91 -27.68
C GLU A 135 22.56 19.29 -26.27
N ARG A 136 23.25 20.42 -26.14
CA ARG A 136 23.52 21.02 -24.84
C ARG A 136 22.29 21.78 -24.40
N VAL A 137 21.83 21.50 -23.17
CA VAL A 137 20.66 22.13 -22.59
C VAL A 137 20.95 22.57 -21.17
N GLU A 138 20.31 23.64 -20.75
CA GLU A 138 20.28 24.13 -19.39
C GLU A 138 18.94 23.75 -18.77
N ALA A 139 18.96 23.24 -17.54
CA ALA A 139 17.76 22.88 -16.80
C ALA A 139 17.74 23.61 -15.45
N GLU A 140 16.67 24.39 -15.23
CA GLU A 140 16.37 24.94 -13.90
C GLU A 140 15.84 23.85 -12.99
N LEU A 141 16.49 23.62 -11.85
CA LEU A 141 16.21 22.49 -10.98
C LEU A 141 15.36 22.80 -9.76
N LEU A 142 15.27 24.05 -9.31
CA LEU A 142 14.62 24.43 -8.06
C LEU A 142 13.43 25.36 -8.25
N ARG A 143 13.62 26.43 -8.98
CA ARG A 143 12.60 27.47 -9.16
C ARG A 143 11.43 26.92 -9.99
N CYS A 144 10.24 27.07 -9.48
CA CYS A 144 9.03 26.68 -10.18
C CYS A 144 7.91 27.70 -9.92
N PRO A 145 6.92 27.79 -10.82
CA PRO A 145 5.74 28.61 -10.59
C PRO A 145 4.88 28.06 -9.45
N THR A 146 3.91 28.85 -9.04
CA THR A 146 2.85 28.44 -8.11
C THR A 146 1.51 28.40 -8.82
N THR A 147 0.61 27.54 -8.33
CA THR A 147 -0.77 27.45 -8.83
C THR A 147 -1.57 28.67 -8.46
N LEU A 148 -2.37 29.22 -9.38
CA LEU A 148 -3.18 30.42 -9.18
C LEU A 148 -4.23 30.27 -8.07
N GLY A 149 -4.88 29.10 -7.99
CA GLY A 149 -5.97 28.87 -7.03
C GLY A 149 -5.52 28.50 -5.62
N GLY A 150 -4.36 27.86 -5.48
CA GLY A 150 -3.88 27.34 -4.20
C GLY A 150 -2.57 27.91 -3.69
N GLY A 151 -1.80 28.60 -4.56
CA GLY A 151 -0.44 29.04 -4.23
C GLY A 151 0.53 27.88 -3.97
N THR A 152 0.21 26.70 -4.46
CA THR A 152 1.03 25.49 -4.30
C THR A 152 2.15 25.47 -5.34
N ALA A 153 3.35 25.08 -4.95
CA ALA A 153 4.45 24.89 -5.91
C ALA A 153 4.03 23.96 -7.06
N ALA A 154 4.39 24.34 -8.29
CA ALA A 154 4.08 23.59 -9.51
C ALA A 154 5.37 23.27 -10.29
N PRO A 155 6.20 22.31 -9.83
CA PRO A 155 7.44 21.95 -10.49
C PRO A 155 7.19 21.50 -11.94
N PHE A 156 8.12 21.83 -12.82
CA PHE A 156 8.11 21.34 -14.20
C PHE A 156 8.38 19.84 -14.25
N GLU A 157 7.88 19.17 -15.28
CA GLU A 157 8.02 17.70 -15.42
C GLU A 157 9.48 17.23 -15.32
N HIS A 158 10.41 17.95 -15.93
CA HIS A 158 11.84 17.60 -15.89
C HIS A 158 12.46 17.72 -14.48
N GLN A 159 11.90 18.55 -13.59
CA GLN A 159 12.41 18.73 -12.23
C GLN A 159 12.22 17.47 -11.38
N PHE A 160 11.17 16.69 -11.61
CA PHE A 160 10.91 15.46 -10.83
C PHE A 160 12.03 14.41 -10.96
N PRO A 161 12.58 14.10 -12.14
CA PRO A 161 13.74 13.21 -12.27
C PRO A 161 15.08 13.94 -12.11
N LEU A 162 15.27 15.14 -12.68
CA LEU A 162 16.59 15.77 -12.74
C LEU A 162 17.04 16.33 -11.39
N SER A 163 16.17 17.01 -10.65
CA SER A 163 16.57 17.65 -9.39
C SER A 163 16.95 16.63 -8.30
N PRO A 164 16.21 15.52 -8.11
CA PRO A 164 16.63 14.45 -7.21
C PRO A 164 17.93 13.75 -7.65
N ASP A 165 18.15 13.51 -8.94
CA ASP A 165 19.39 12.89 -9.43
C ASP A 165 20.58 13.83 -9.20
N TRP A 166 20.43 15.12 -9.46
CA TRP A 166 21.44 16.11 -9.18
C TRP A 166 21.81 16.14 -7.68
N LEU A 167 20.81 16.11 -6.78
CA LEU A 167 21.06 16.01 -5.33
C LEU A 167 21.74 14.69 -4.97
N ALA A 168 21.32 13.59 -5.57
CA ALA A 168 21.93 12.28 -5.34
C ALA A 168 23.42 12.27 -5.73
N ARG A 169 23.78 12.90 -6.85
CA ARG A 169 25.20 13.06 -7.27
C ARG A 169 26.00 13.86 -6.24
N ARG A 170 25.43 14.92 -5.69
CA ARG A 170 26.07 15.72 -4.63
C ARG A 170 26.26 14.90 -3.35
N VAL A 171 25.28 14.08 -2.96
CA VAL A 171 25.43 13.16 -1.82
C VAL A 171 26.51 12.12 -2.09
N LEU A 172 26.61 11.56 -3.30
CA LEU A 172 27.68 10.64 -3.68
C LEU A 172 29.08 11.30 -3.61
N ALA A 173 29.17 12.58 -3.91
CA ALA A 173 30.43 13.34 -3.86
C ALA A 173 30.96 13.54 -2.41
N LEU A 174 30.14 13.34 -1.38
CA LEU A 174 30.58 13.35 0.03
C LEU A 174 31.53 12.18 0.34
N GLY A 175 31.54 11.15 -0.50
CA GLY A 175 32.24 9.91 -0.21
C GLY A 175 31.44 8.98 0.71
N PRO A 176 32.10 8.04 1.39
CA PRO A 176 31.42 7.06 2.23
C PRO A 176 30.87 7.66 3.52
N TYR A 177 29.70 7.15 3.95
CA TYR A 177 29.20 7.43 5.30
C TYR A 177 29.97 6.58 6.32
N GLU A 178 30.61 7.24 7.28
CA GLU A 178 31.32 6.60 8.38
C GLU A 178 30.35 6.23 9.51
N HIS A 179 30.37 4.98 9.96
CA HIS A 179 29.60 4.51 11.11
C HIS A 179 30.41 3.55 11.98
N ALA A 180 29.92 3.23 13.17
CA ALA A 180 30.66 2.47 14.16
C ALA A 180 31.07 1.05 13.67
N ALA A 181 30.39 0.47 12.70
CA ALA A 181 30.71 -0.85 12.14
C ALA A 181 31.53 -0.77 10.83
N GLY A 182 31.84 0.43 10.33
CA GLY A 182 32.59 0.59 9.08
C GLY A 182 32.10 1.76 8.22
N ARG A 183 32.09 1.55 6.90
CA ARG A 183 31.77 2.58 5.92
C ARG A 183 30.68 2.12 4.98
N LEU A 184 29.74 2.99 4.63
CA LEU A 184 28.78 2.77 3.57
C LEU A 184 29.20 3.50 2.30
N HIS A 185 29.43 2.75 1.25
CA HIS A 185 29.71 3.27 -0.08
C HIS A 185 28.43 3.17 -0.93
N PHE A 186 27.81 4.28 -1.20
CA PHE A 186 26.59 4.32 -2.01
C PHE A 186 26.91 4.38 -3.50
N ARG A 187 25.99 3.82 -4.32
CA ARG A 187 25.96 3.97 -5.78
C ARG A 187 24.54 4.23 -6.23
N ALA A 188 24.40 5.00 -7.29
CA ALA A 188 23.09 5.28 -7.88
C ALA A 188 22.55 4.06 -8.63
N VAL A 189 21.24 3.88 -8.55
CA VAL A 189 20.47 2.91 -9.32
C VAL A 189 19.68 3.67 -10.37
N PRO A 190 19.61 3.22 -11.64
CA PRO A 190 18.83 3.90 -12.65
C PRO A 190 17.34 3.84 -12.27
N ARG A 191 16.64 4.92 -12.61
CA ARG A 191 15.19 5.01 -12.41
C ARG A 191 14.52 5.11 -13.77
N GLY A 192 13.43 4.40 -13.95
CA GLY A 192 12.63 4.52 -15.16
C GLY A 192 11.79 5.79 -15.19
N PRO A 193 11.19 6.13 -16.32
CA PRO A 193 10.39 7.35 -16.46
C PRO A 193 9.15 7.39 -15.55
N ARG A 194 8.72 6.25 -15.07
CA ARG A 194 7.61 6.15 -14.09
C ARG A 194 8.08 6.27 -12.64
N ASP A 195 9.35 6.02 -12.39
CA ASP A 195 9.93 6.09 -11.06
C ASP A 195 10.18 7.54 -10.67
N LYS A 196 9.73 7.92 -9.50
CA LYS A 196 9.94 9.27 -9.01
C LYS A 196 11.28 9.37 -8.29
N GLY A 197 12.05 10.38 -8.60
CA GLY A 197 13.26 10.75 -7.88
C GLY A 197 14.47 9.87 -8.19
N ALA A 198 15.46 9.90 -7.30
CA ALA A 198 16.71 9.17 -7.38
C ALA A 198 16.82 8.12 -6.28
N GLU A 199 17.61 7.08 -6.52
CA GLU A 199 17.87 6.02 -5.56
C GLU A 199 19.36 5.73 -5.45
N LEU A 200 19.87 5.68 -4.23
CA LEU A 200 21.24 5.27 -3.89
C LEU A 200 21.18 4.00 -3.05
N VAL A 201 22.02 3.03 -3.39
CA VAL A 201 22.12 1.75 -2.69
C VAL A 201 23.57 1.53 -2.24
N SER A 202 23.76 1.18 -0.96
CA SER A 202 25.08 0.85 -0.42
C SER A 202 25.57 -0.51 -0.91
N GLN A 203 26.86 -0.80 -0.71
CA GLN A 203 27.33 -2.17 -0.80
C GLN A 203 26.53 -3.09 0.13
N PRO A 204 26.44 -4.39 -0.17
CA PRO A 204 25.83 -5.36 0.71
C PRO A 204 26.54 -5.46 2.04
N LEU A 205 25.74 -5.58 3.09
CA LEU A 205 26.21 -5.78 4.46
C LEU A 205 25.77 -7.15 4.95
N PRO A 206 26.66 -7.93 5.60
CA PRO A 206 26.31 -9.21 6.17
C PRO A 206 25.53 -9.02 7.48
N PHE A 207 24.53 -9.86 7.67
CA PHE A 207 23.76 -9.96 8.90
C PHE A 207 23.75 -11.41 9.41
N PRO A 208 24.68 -11.79 10.31
CA PRO A 208 24.74 -13.12 10.87
C PRO A 208 23.49 -13.41 11.73
N SER A 209 22.82 -14.52 11.46
CA SER A 209 21.71 -15.01 12.31
C SER A 209 21.72 -16.54 12.36
N GLY A 210 21.98 -17.10 13.54
CA GLY A 210 22.18 -18.53 13.71
C GLY A 210 23.39 -19.03 12.94
N THR A 211 23.21 -20.05 12.11
CA THR A 211 24.26 -20.63 11.26
C THR A 211 24.36 -20.01 9.87
N ARG A 212 23.59 -18.94 9.59
CA ARG A 212 23.49 -18.33 8.26
C ARG A 212 23.84 -16.86 8.28
N THR A 213 24.33 -16.37 7.17
CA THR A 213 24.49 -14.94 6.88
C THR A 213 23.34 -14.50 5.97
N TRP A 214 22.67 -13.44 6.36
CA TRP A 214 21.68 -12.75 5.56
C TRP A 214 22.28 -11.46 5.04
N TRP A 215 21.79 -10.96 3.93
CA TRP A 215 22.41 -9.83 3.28
C TRP A 215 21.40 -8.69 3.06
N TYR A 216 21.84 -7.47 3.29
CA TYR A 216 21.06 -6.26 3.04
C TYR A 216 21.97 -5.09 2.64
N SER A 217 21.40 -4.09 2.00
CA SER A 217 22.03 -2.80 1.72
C SER A 217 21.20 -1.67 2.31
N VAL A 218 21.85 -0.58 2.70
CA VAL A 218 21.16 0.66 3.03
C VAL A 218 20.75 1.36 1.74
N VAL A 219 19.54 1.90 1.71
CA VAL A 219 18.97 2.59 0.56
C VAL A 219 18.62 4.02 0.96
N LEU A 220 18.98 4.98 0.12
CA LEU A 220 18.49 6.34 0.19
C LEU A 220 17.68 6.65 -1.07
N ASN A 221 16.44 7.04 -0.90
CA ASN A 221 15.63 7.61 -1.99
C ASN A 221 15.47 9.10 -1.77
N ILE A 222 15.64 9.88 -2.84
CA ILE A 222 15.40 11.32 -2.87
C ILE A 222 14.28 11.58 -3.87
N THR A 223 13.19 12.18 -3.42
CA THR A 223 12.00 12.42 -4.26
C THR A 223 11.51 13.85 -4.12
N LEU A 224 11.07 14.45 -5.21
CA LEU A 224 10.48 15.79 -5.22
C LEU A 224 8.97 15.71 -4.99
N HIS A 225 8.47 16.48 -4.04
CA HIS A 225 7.07 16.54 -3.66
C HIS A 225 6.59 17.97 -3.52
N THR A 226 5.28 18.13 -3.58
CA THR A 226 4.58 19.38 -3.27
C THR A 226 3.71 19.20 -2.04
N VAL A 227 3.42 20.31 -1.37
CA VAL A 227 2.49 20.36 -0.23
C VAL A 227 1.42 21.38 -0.57
N PRO A 228 0.13 21.11 -0.36
CA PRO A 228 -0.94 22.06 -0.67
C PRO A 228 -0.70 23.39 0.03
N PHE A 229 -0.92 24.46 -0.69
CA PHE A 229 -0.79 25.85 -0.18
C PHE A 229 0.64 26.25 0.24
N ASP A 230 1.63 25.41 -0.09
CA ASP A 230 3.04 25.74 0.13
C ASP A 230 3.69 26.11 -1.22
N PRO A 231 4.25 27.31 -1.35
CA PRO A 231 4.87 27.75 -2.59
C PRO A 231 6.25 27.12 -2.84
N LEU A 232 6.81 26.39 -1.87
CA LEU A 232 8.11 25.74 -1.99
C LEU A 232 7.94 24.23 -2.19
N PRO A 233 8.55 23.63 -3.23
CA PRO A 233 8.62 22.18 -3.35
C PRO A 233 9.52 21.59 -2.26
N ARG A 234 9.35 20.30 -1.96
CA ARG A 234 10.12 19.60 -0.93
C ARG A 234 10.79 18.37 -1.49
N PHE A 235 12.04 18.18 -1.16
CA PHE A 235 12.78 16.95 -1.40
C PHE A 235 12.68 16.07 -0.18
N HIS A 236 12.03 14.92 -0.30
CA HIS A 236 11.94 13.94 0.77
C HIS A 236 13.08 12.92 0.66
N LEU A 237 13.74 12.67 1.78
CA LEU A 237 14.75 11.63 1.91
C LEU A 237 14.13 10.44 2.63
N HIS A 238 14.28 9.26 2.04
CA HIS A 238 13.83 8.01 2.65
C HIS A 238 14.99 7.05 2.77
N PHE A 239 15.41 6.81 3.98
CA PHE A 239 16.41 5.81 4.30
C PHE A 239 15.72 4.50 4.68
N GLY A 240 16.13 3.43 4.05
CA GLY A 240 15.60 2.09 4.29
C GLY A 240 16.68 1.04 4.09
N ILE A 241 16.25 -0.21 4.02
CA ILE A 241 17.10 -1.34 3.67
C ILE A 241 16.56 -2.06 2.45
N ARG A 242 17.44 -2.59 1.64
CA ARG A 242 17.14 -3.56 0.58
C ARG A 242 17.67 -4.90 1.02
N ARG A 243 16.81 -5.88 1.11
CA ARG A 243 17.18 -7.26 1.43
C ARG A 243 17.54 -8.01 0.15
N TRP A 244 18.51 -8.94 0.26
CA TRP A 244 18.96 -9.71 -0.86
C TRP A 244 18.54 -11.17 -0.71
N ALA A 245 18.03 -11.78 -1.77
CA ALA A 245 17.62 -13.17 -1.77
C ALA A 245 18.86 -14.06 -1.94
N THR A 246 19.25 -14.75 -0.87
CA THR A 246 20.41 -15.65 -0.86
C THR A 246 20.06 -17.09 -0.48
N ARG A 247 18.78 -17.35 -0.15
CA ARG A 247 18.35 -18.67 0.28
C ARG A 247 18.25 -19.64 -0.90
N VAL A 248 19.25 -20.50 -1.03
CA VAL A 248 19.27 -21.59 -2.01
C VAL A 248 18.42 -22.76 -1.53
N SER A 249 17.59 -23.31 -2.42
CA SER A 249 16.80 -24.51 -2.17
C SER A 249 17.69 -25.75 -2.12
N SER A 250 17.53 -26.58 -1.11
CA SER A 250 18.25 -27.88 -1.03
C SER A 250 17.93 -28.84 -2.19
N THR A 251 16.75 -28.69 -2.80
CA THR A 251 16.29 -29.55 -3.91
C THR A 251 16.86 -29.12 -5.25
N THR A 252 16.97 -27.80 -5.51
CA THR A 252 17.36 -27.31 -6.85
C THR A 252 18.75 -26.69 -6.88
N GLY A 253 19.39 -26.46 -5.74
CA GLY A 253 20.67 -25.77 -5.66
C GLY A 253 20.60 -24.29 -6.10
N LYS A 254 19.40 -23.71 -6.22
CA LYS A 254 19.20 -22.36 -6.75
C LYS A 254 18.25 -21.55 -5.85
N VAL A 255 18.35 -20.25 -5.89
CA VAL A 255 17.34 -19.36 -5.24
C VAL A 255 15.99 -19.60 -5.90
N ARG A 256 14.97 -19.84 -5.07
CA ARG A 256 13.62 -20.05 -5.59
C ARG A 256 12.95 -18.71 -5.83
N LEU A 257 12.71 -18.36 -7.09
CA LEU A 257 11.92 -17.21 -7.46
C LEU A 257 10.42 -17.47 -7.27
N PRO A 258 9.63 -16.44 -6.95
CA PRO A 258 8.19 -16.57 -6.82
C PRO A 258 7.56 -16.97 -8.16
N TYR A 259 6.50 -17.75 -8.07
CA TYR A 259 5.72 -18.17 -9.23
C TYR A 259 4.97 -16.99 -9.84
N ARG A 260 4.99 -16.85 -11.16
CA ARG A 260 4.32 -15.77 -11.91
C ARG A 260 4.72 -14.34 -11.52
N ARG A 261 5.85 -14.15 -10.85
CA ARG A 261 6.37 -12.83 -10.51
C ARG A 261 7.79 -12.67 -11.06
N LYS A 262 8.07 -11.46 -11.54
CA LYS A 262 9.40 -11.08 -12.01
C LYS A 262 10.25 -10.66 -10.81
N ALA A 263 11.43 -11.19 -10.65
CA ALA A 263 12.37 -10.77 -9.62
C ALA A 263 13.33 -9.71 -10.16
N THR A 264 13.43 -8.57 -9.48
CA THR A 264 14.41 -7.53 -9.84
C THR A 264 15.82 -7.98 -9.45
N VAL A 265 16.77 -7.76 -10.35
CA VAL A 265 18.18 -8.01 -10.13
C VAL A 265 18.96 -6.72 -10.33
N VAL A 266 19.73 -6.35 -9.32
CA VAL A 266 20.68 -5.24 -9.40
C VAL A 266 21.99 -5.76 -9.92
N LEU A 267 22.54 -5.13 -10.94
CA LEU A 267 23.78 -5.52 -11.60
C LEU A 267 24.79 -4.37 -11.55
N ARG A 268 26.05 -4.70 -11.45
CA ARG A 268 27.15 -3.76 -11.63
C ARG A 268 27.93 -4.12 -12.90
N PRO A 269 27.54 -3.55 -14.06
CA PRO A 269 28.15 -3.90 -15.33
C PRO A 269 29.56 -3.30 -15.47
N ARG A 270 30.37 -3.83 -16.36
CA ARG A 270 31.55 -3.13 -16.89
C ARG A 270 31.11 -2.22 -18.02
N VAL A 271 31.57 -1.00 -18.04
CA VAL A 271 31.22 0.00 -19.06
C VAL A 271 32.52 0.49 -19.68
N PRO A 272 32.65 0.48 -21.00
CA PRO A 272 31.68 0.25 -22.09
C PRO A 272 31.48 -1.21 -22.57
N TYR A 273 31.54 -2.21 -21.74
CA TYR A 273 31.43 -3.64 -22.07
C TYR A 273 32.63 -4.20 -22.87
N LEU A 274 33.77 -3.60 -22.72
CA LEU A 274 35.01 -4.07 -23.33
C LEU A 274 35.85 -4.87 -22.32
N PRO A 275 36.69 -5.82 -22.80
CA PRO A 275 37.61 -6.53 -21.95
C PRO A 275 38.49 -5.56 -21.15
N GLY A 276 38.60 -5.77 -19.84
CA GLY A 276 39.40 -4.92 -18.97
C GLY A 276 38.76 -3.58 -18.59
N ALA A 277 37.56 -3.25 -19.08
CA ALA A 277 36.86 -2.04 -18.69
C ALA A 277 36.55 -2.04 -17.19
N PRO A 278 36.53 -0.86 -16.52
CA PRO A 278 36.21 -0.74 -15.11
C PRO A 278 34.74 -1.10 -14.83
N LEU A 279 34.47 -1.51 -13.62
CA LEU A 279 33.08 -1.65 -13.16
C LEU A 279 32.43 -0.25 -13.09
N SER A 280 31.18 -0.18 -13.53
CA SER A 280 30.41 1.06 -13.44
C SER A 280 30.30 1.56 -12.01
N GLU A 281 30.34 2.87 -11.81
CA GLU A 281 30.04 3.51 -10.53
C GLU A 281 28.51 3.60 -10.27
N ARG A 282 27.69 3.21 -11.24
CA ARG A 282 26.26 3.07 -11.12
C ARG A 282 25.84 1.62 -11.31
N TYR A 283 24.74 1.25 -10.67
CA TYR A 283 24.10 -0.03 -10.90
C TYR A 283 23.22 0.01 -12.17
N ALA A 284 22.94 -1.16 -12.71
CA ALA A 284 21.90 -1.39 -13.71
C ALA A 284 20.82 -2.30 -13.11
N LEU A 285 19.62 -2.24 -13.66
CA LEU A 285 18.50 -3.09 -13.27
C LEU A 285 18.16 -4.05 -14.41
N ALA A 286 17.91 -5.30 -14.04
CA ALA A 286 17.37 -6.32 -14.93
C ALA A 286 16.33 -7.13 -14.15
N ARG A 287 15.58 -7.98 -14.83
CA ARG A 287 14.58 -8.84 -14.20
C ARG A 287 14.76 -10.28 -14.61
N MET A 288 14.49 -11.20 -13.69
CA MET A 288 14.40 -12.62 -13.94
C MET A 288 12.97 -13.09 -13.71
N GLU A 289 12.55 -14.09 -14.47
CA GLU A 289 11.25 -14.73 -14.31
C GLU A 289 11.38 -16.25 -14.34
N ARG A 290 10.49 -16.93 -13.67
CA ARG A 290 10.36 -18.37 -13.73
C ARG A 290 9.32 -18.72 -14.78
N ARG A 291 9.75 -19.37 -15.85
CA ARG A 291 8.95 -19.72 -17.01
C ARG A 291 8.90 -21.24 -17.21
N TRP A 292 7.76 -21.75 -17.66
CA TRP A 292 7.66 -23.14 -18.11
C TRP A 292 8.30 -23.30 -19.49
N ASP A 293 9.33 -24.10 -19.58
CA ASP A 293 9.95 -24.51 -20.86
C ASP A 293 9.15 -25.68 -21.42
N ARG A 294 8.49 -25.47 -22.57
CA ARG A 294 7.64 -26.49 -23.19
C ARG A 294 8.44 -27.59 -23.87
N GLU A 295 9.67 -27.30 -24.31
CA GLU A 295 10.52 -28.26 -24.98
C GLU A 295 11.17 -29.23 -23.98
N LYS A 296 11.50 -28.71 -22.81
CA LYS A 296 12.12 -29.46 -21.72
C LYS A 296 11.13 -30.02 -20.72
N GLU A 297 9.86 -29.60 -20.81
CA GLU A 297 8.81 -29.91 -19.83
C GLU A 297 9.23 -29.60 -18.37
N GLU A 298 9.98 -28.52 -18.16
CA GLU A 298 10.49 -28.13 -16.85
C GLU A 298 10.34 -26.60 -16.61
N TRP A 299 10.39 -26.25 -15.34
CA TRP A 299 10.45 -24.84 -14.93
C TRP A 299 11.88 -24.33 -15.02
N THR A 300 12.12 -23.42 -15.95
CA THR A 300 13.40 -22.72 -16.09
C THR A 300 13.29 -21.30 -15.53
N THR A 301 14.40 -20.73 -15.10
CA THR A 301 14.49 -19.31 -14.75
C THR A 301 15.47 -18.65 -15.71
N ASP A 302 15.03 -17.57 -16.29
CA ASP A 302 15.85 -16.82 -17.26
C ASP A 302 15.57 -15.32 -17.11
N TRP A 303 16.35 -14.53 -17.82
CA TRP A 303 16.13 -13.11 -17.92
C TRP A 303 14.82 -12.81 -18.66
N VAL A 304 14.05 -11.87 -18.12
CA VAL A 304 12.83 -11.39 -18.79
C VAL A 304 13.19 -10.83 -20.17
N ASN A 305 12.54 -11.35 -21.22
CA ASN A 305 12.81 -10.99 -22.63
C ASN A 305 14.29 -11.17 -23.03
N GLY A 306 15.00 -12.16 -22.43
CA GLY A 306 16.41 -12.36 -22.62
C GLY A 306 17.31 -11.32 -21.99
N GLY A 307 16.75 -10.35 -21.30
CA GLY A 307 17.46 -9.28 -20.60
C GLY A 307 18.35 -8.44 -21.50
N PRO A 308 19.27 -7.66 -20.93
CA PRO A 308 20.28 -6.91 -21.68
C PRO A 308 21.14 -7.82 -22.57
N ALA A 309 21.40 -9.06 -22.14
CA ALA A 309 22.19 -10.03 -22.89
C ALA A 309 21.63 -10.36 -24.28
N SER A 310 20.30 -10.35 -24.48
CA SER A 310 19.70 -10.65 -25.78
C SER A 310 19.98 -9.56 -26.81
N ILE A 311 20.02 -8.32 -26.39
CA ILE A 311 20.33 -7.17 -27.23
C ILE A 311 21.85 -7.10 -27.48
N LEU A 312 22.65 -7.35 -26.43
CA LEU A 312 24.11 -7.33 -26.52
C LEU A 312 24.66 -8.43 -27.44
N ARG A 313 23.97 -9.58 -27.61
CA ARG A 313 24.35 -10.63 -28.57
C ARG A 313 24.39 -10.15 -30.02
N GLY A 314 23.60 -9.14 -30.37
CA GLY A 314 23.62 -8.55 -31.70
C GLY A 314 24.72 -7.51 -31.90
N ILE A 315 25.40 -7.11 -30.86
CA ILE A 315 26.53 -6.19 -30.84
C ILE A 315 27.70 -7.02 -30.38
N SER A 316 28.77 -7.14 -31.16
CA SER A 316 29.97 -7.93 -30.82
C SER A 316 30.72 -7.34 -29.63
N LEU A 317 30.13 -7.42 -28.45
CA LEU A 317 30.73 -7.00 -27.19
C LEU A 317 31.40 -8.21 -26.53
N ALA A 318 32.61 -8.02 -26.07
CA ALA A 318 33.45 -9.10 -25.58
C ALA A 318 33.10 -9.59 -24.17
N GLU A 319 32.31 -8.81 -23.40
CA GLU A 319 31.84 -9.26 -22.08
C GLU A 319 30.32 -9.47 -22.09
N THR A 320 29.91 -10.64 -21.64
CA THR A 320 28.51 -10.98 -21.44
C THR A 320 28.11 -10.69 -19.98
N LEU A 321 26.86 -10.35 -19.80
CA LEU A 321 26.26 -10.34 -18.48
C LEU A 321 26.21 -11.76 -17.93
N PRO A 322 26.32 -11.94 -16.60
CA PRO A 322 26.24 -13.26 -15.98
C PRO A 322 24.92 -13.95 -16.36
N GLY A 323 24.98 -15.27 -16.52
CA GLY A 323 23.78 -16.07 -16.74
C GLY A 323 22.84 -16.03 -15.53
N ALA A 324 21.53 -16.16 -15.76
CA ALA A 324 20.57 -16.21 -14.67
C ALA A 324 20.89 -17.34 -13.68
N ASP A 325 21.25 -18.51 -14.22
CA ASP A 325 21.59 -19.69 -13.43
C ASP A 325 22.82 -19.51 -12.53
N GLU A 326 23.83 -18.77 -12.99
CA GLU A 326 25.03 -18.46 -12.20
C GLU A 326 24.70 -17.65 -10.96
N ILE A 327 23.87 -16.61 -11.13
CA ILE A 327 23.45 -15.74 -10.01
C ILE A 327 22.57 -16.50 -9.03
N LEU A 328 21.67 -17.37 -9.54
CA LEU A 328 20.75 -18.14 -8.69
C LEU A 328 21.47 -19.24 -7.90
N SER A 329 22.55 -19.82 -8.43
CA SER A 329 23.28 -20.91 -7.79
C SER A 329 24.26 -20.43 -6.72
N SER A 330 24.91 -19.29 -6.92
CA SER A 330 25.91 -18.72 -5.99
C SER A 330 25.60 -17.26 -5.63
N PRO A 331 24.39 -16.96 -5.08
CA PRO A 331 23.95 -15.57 -4.88
C PRO A 331 24.85 -14.79 -3.91
N GLU A 332 25.44 -15.42 -2.90
CA GLU A 332 26.29 -14.76 -1.92
C GLU A 332 27.61 -14.30 -2.52
N GLU A 333 28.23 -15.08 -3.39
CA GLU A 333 29.49 -14.74 -4.06
C GLU A 333 29.38 -13.42 -4.85
N TRP A 334 28.23 -13.21 -5.51
CA TRP A 334 27.95 -11.98 -6.26
C TRP A 334 27.78 -10.76 -5.35
N LEU A 335 27.27 -10.96 -4.13
CA LEU A 335 27.13 -9.91 -3.13
C LEU A 335 28.48 -9.56 -2.47
N GLU A 336 29.26 -10.56 -2.08
CA GLU A 336 30.58 -10.40 -1.48
C GLU A 336 31.56 -9.66 -2.37
N GLN A 337 31.47 -9.80 -3.67
CA GLN A 337 32.24 -9.06 -4.67
C GLN A 337 31.84 -7.59 -4.81
N GLY A 338 31.12 -7.01 -3.85
CA GLY A 338 30.67 -5.62 -3.85
C GLY A 338 29.44 -5.36 -4.70
N LEU A 339 28.45 -6.25 -4.64
CA LEU A 339 27.20 -6.22 -5.40
C LEU A 339 27.45 -6.24 -6.92
N ARG A 340 28.15 -7.24 -7.40
CA ARG A 340 28.24 -7.46 -8.86
C ARG A 340 26.92 -7.87 -9.47
N ALA A 341 26.15 -8.69 -8.73
CA ALA A 341 24.76 -9.00 -8.98
C ALA A 341 24.04 -9.30 -7.67
N GLY A 342 22.79 -8.90 -7.55
CA GLY A 342 22.00 -9.21 -6.37
C GLY A 342 20.50 -9.30 -6.70
N ILE A 343 19.87 -10.40 -6.28
CA ILE A 343 18.45 -10.63 -6.44
C ILE A 343 17.74 -9.91 -5.30
N VAL A 344 16.85 -8.96 -5.64
CA VAL A 344 16.06 -8.25 -4.63
C VAL A 344 15.06 -9.23 -4.01
N TYR A 345 15.11 -9.35 -2.69
CA TYR A 345 14.19 -10.22 -1.94
C TYR A 345 12.76 -9.67 -1.98
N SER A 346 11.81 -10.57 -2.08
CA SER A 346 10.39 -10.30 -1.83
C SER A 346 9.83 -11.31 -0.80
N THR A 347 8.75 -10.95 -0.12
CA THR A 347 8.09 -11.81 0.88
C THR A 347 7.64 -13.15 0.31
N ALA A 348 7.30 -13.19 -0.98
CA ALA A 348 6.97 -14.42 -1.70
C ALA A 348 8.14 -15.44 -1.79
N MET A 349 9.36 -15.05 -1.45
CA MET A 349 10.53 -15.94 -1.37
C MET A 349 10.70 -16.61 0.00
N GLY A 350 9.77 -16.38 0.94
CA GLY A 350 9.79 -16.90 2.31
C GLY A 350 10.38 -15.93 3.32
N GLY A 351 10.59 -16.34 4.57
CA GLY A 351 11.09 -15.47 5.64
C GLY A 351 12.51 -14.94 5.41
N HIS A 352 12.81 -13.75 5.93
CA HIS A 352 14.12 -13.11 5.92
C HIS A 352 14.43 -12.55 7.31
N GLU A 353 15.61 -12.86 7.88
CA GLU A 353 15.93 -12.50 9.27
C GLU A 353 16.29 -11.02 9.47
N VAL A 354 16.70 -10.32 8.41
CA VAL A 354 16.86 -8.87 8.47
C VAL A 354 15.47 -8.26 8.43
N LYS A 355 14.90 -8.06 9.61
CA LYS A 355 13.56 -7.47 9.82
C LYS A 355 13.70 -5.98 9.99
N ALA A 356 12.62 -5.25 10.05
CA ALA A 356 12.50 -3.80 10.19
C ALA A 356 13.55 -2.97 9.42
N GLY A 357 13.19 -1.79 9.00
CA GLY A 357 14.09 -0.84 8.34
C GLY A 357 15.13 -0.24 9.29
N LEU A 358 15.65 0.90 8.91
CA LEU A 358 16.51 1.70 9.76
C LEU A 358 15.69 2.45 10.81
N MET A 359 16.18 2.48 12.05
CA MET A 359 15.52 3.15 13.16
C MET A 359 15.67 4.68 13.08
N SER A 360 14.85 5.39 13.84
CA SER A 360 14.80 6.85 13.83
C SER A 360 16.15 7.53 14.04
N HIS A 361 16.97 7.05 14.99
CA HIS A 361 18.30 7.59 15.23
C HIS A 361 19.28 7.34 14.07
N GLN A 362 19.21 6.19 13.40
CA GLN A 362 20.03 5.92 12.23
C GLN A 362 19.65 6.81 11.06
N ARG A 363 18.34 7.01 10.84
CA ARG A 363 17.81 7.92 9.81
C ARG A 363 18.24 9.35 10.06
N SER A 364 18.21 9.81 11.32
CA SER A 364 18.71 11.12 11.72
C SER A 364 20.17 11.30 11.34
N LYS A 365 21.04 10.38 11.74
CA LYS A 365 22.48 10.45 11.44
C LYS A 365 22.79 10.40 9.95
N LEU A 366 22.11 9.55 9.21
CA LEU A 366 22.24 9.50 7.74
C LEU A 366 21.73 10.76 7.07
N THR A 367 20.67 11.39 7.62
CA THR A 367 20.17 12.68 7.11
C THR A 367 21.19 13.79 7.39
N GLU A 368 21.74 13.87 8.60
CA GLU A 368 22.78 14.84 8.96
C GLU A 368 24.02 14.71 8.04
N TRP A 369 24.41 13.49 7.71
CA TRP A 369 25.48 13.26 6.73
C TRP A 369 25.10 13.76 5.34
N ALA A 370 23.92 13.39 4.85
CA ALA A 370 23.48 13.78 3.51
C ALA A 370 23.28 15.30 3.38
N GLU A 371 22.97 16.00 4.47
CA GLU A 371 22.80 17.47 4.51
C GLU A 371 24.09 18.23 4.23
N GLN A 372 25.26 17.61 4.41
CA GLN A 372 26.53 18.21 4.05
C GLN A 372 26.67 18.43 2.53
N ALA A 373 25.84 17.76 1.73
CA ALA A 373 25.79 17.95 0.28
C ALA A 373 24.93 19.14 -0.16
N LEU A 374 24.18 19.78 0.75
CA LEU A 374 23.27 20.86 0.40
C LEU A 374 24.04 22.08 -0.12
N PRO A 375 23.63 22.65 -1.25
CA PRO A 375 24.10 23.95 -1.70
C PRO A 375 23.41 25.09 -0.92
N ALA A 376 23.87 26.30 -1.09
CA ALA A 376 23.35 27.50 -0.40
C ALA A 376 21.87 27.79 -0.71
N GLU A 377 21.37 27.33 -1.86
CA GLU A 377 20.01 27.51 -2.34
C GLU A 377 19.00 26.56 -1.70
N LEU A 378 19.50 25.54 -1.00
CA LEU A 378 18.66 24.56 -0.30
C LEU A 378 18.95 24.56 1.20
N ARG A 379 17.92 24.28 1.97
CA ARG A 379 18.01 24.07 3.42
C ARG A 379 17.16 22.91 3.87
N ALA A 380 17.46 22.37 5.06
CA ALA A 380 16.54 21.47 5.74
C ALA A 380 15.18 22.15 5.95
N THR A 381 14.09 21.40 5.81
CA THR A 381 12.76 21.92 6.16
C THR A 381 12.71 22.30 7.64
N PRO A 382 12.06 23.42 7.99
CA PRO A 382 11.87 23.79 9.38
C PRO A 382 11.26 22.66 10.22
N ALA A 383 11.64 22.58 11.48
CA ALA A 383 11.05 21.65 12.41
C ALA A 383 9.53 21.87 12.54
N LEU A 384 8.81 20.80 12.81
CA LEU A 384 7.39 20.86 13.10
C LEU A 384 7.21 21.01 14.61
N VAL A 385 6.47 22.02 15.04
CA VAL A 385 6.18 22.29 16.44
C VAL A 385 4.86 21.63 16.86
N ARG A 386 4.79 21.30 18.13
CA ARG A 386 3.60 20.71 18.72
C ARG A 386 2.46 21.70 18.76
N THR A 387 1.25 21.29 18.34
CA THR A 387 0.05 22.12 18.53
C THR A 387 -0.32 22.22 20.01
N ARG A 388 -1.01 23.30 20.38
CA ARG A 388 -1.37 23.56 21.78
C ARG A 388 -2.39 22.60 22.37
N ARG A 389 -3.08 21.81 21.54
CA ARG A 389 -4.24 20.99 21.94
C ARG A 389 -4.10 19.56 21.46
N SER A 390 -3.54 18.66 22.22
CA SER A 390 -3.51 17.26 21.85
C SER A 390 -3.76 16.39 23.08
N LYS A 391 -5.01 15.89 23.17
CA LYS A 391 -5.35 14.81 24.09
C LYS A 391 -5.69 13.57 23.25
N SER A 392 -5.07 12.45 23.54
CA SER A 392 -5.42 11.16 22.95
C SER A 392 -6.49 10.47 23.78
N SER A 393 -7.44 9.83 23.11
CA SER A 393 -8.38 8.91 23.76
C SER A 393 -7.63 7.69 24.30
N LYS A 394 -8.08 7.15 25.41
CA LYS A 394 -7.54 5.90 25.95
C LYS A 394 -8.33 4.73 25.34
N PRO A 395 -7.68 3.62 24.94
CA PRO A 395 -8.38 2.45 24.46
C PRO A 395 -9.28 1.86 25.56
N LEU A 396 -10.48 1.41 25.17
CA LEU A 396 -11.42 0.74 26.07
C LEU A 396 -10.86 -0.60 26.58
N ASN A 397 -10.06 -1.28 25.76
CA ASN A 397 -9.52 -2.61 26.08
C ASN A 397 -8.28 -2.59 26.99
N ALA A 398 -7.67 -1.41 27.17
CA ALA A 398 -6.53 -1.26 28.07
C ALA A 398 -6.96 -0.58 29.37
N PRO A 399 -6.95 -1.26 30.53
CA PRO A 399 -7.22 -0.61 31.80
C PRO A 399 -6.25 0.57 31.94
N PRO A 400 -6.74 1.76 32.36
CA PRO A 400 -5.87 2.88 32.62
C PRO A 400 -4.80 2.46 33.61
N ALA A 401 -3.54 2.81 33.35
CA ALA A 401 -2.45 2.52 34.28
C ALA A 401 -2.67 3.14 35.67
N SER A 402 -3.57 4.12 35.75
CA SER A 402 -3.97 4.83 36.96
C SER A 402 -5.09 4.14 37.75
N VAL A 403 -5.72 3.06 37.23
CA VAL A 403 -6.79 2.36 37.97
C VAL A 403 -6.14 1.43 38.99
N LYS A 404 -6.49 1.60 40.23
CA LYS A 404 -6.05 0.69 41.31
C LYS A 404 -6.50 -0.72 41.01
N LYS A 405 -5.75 -1.72 41.49
CA LYS A 405 -6.07 -3.13 41.27
C LYS A 405 -7.46 -3.52 41.79
N GLU A 406 -7.91 -2.87 42.85
CA GLU A 406 -9.21 -3.04 43.49
C GLU A 406 -10.37 -2.54 42.62
N ASP A 407 -10.17 -1.44 41.84
CA ASP A 407 -11.20 -0.82 41.00
C ASP A 407 -11.28 -1.46 39.59
N LYS A 408 -10.41 -2.39 39.24
CA LYS A 408 -10.38 -3.02 37.91
C LYS A 408 -11.66 -3.78 37.55
N PRO A 409 -12.32 -4.52 38.48
CA PRO A 409 -13.57 -5.20 38.14
C PRO A 409 -14.69 -4.23 37.79
N GLU A 410 -14.83 -3.11 38.56
CA GLU A 410 -15.86 -2.10 38.27
C GLU A 410 -15.62 -1.44 36.92
N GLU A 411 -14.39 -1.10 36.62
CA GLU A 411 -14.01 -0.50 35.32
C GLU A 411 -14.26 -1.49 34.17
N SER A 412 -13.99 -2.77 34.35
CA SER A 412 -14.29 -3.80 33.35
C SER A 412 -15.80 -3.93 33.13
N ALA A 413 -16.58 -3.94 34.19
CA ALA A 413 -18.05 -4.01 34.13
C ALA A 413 -18.63 -2.76 33.44
N ARG A 414 -18.10 -1.56 33.74
CA ARG A 414 -18.51 -0.31 33.09
C ARG A 414 -18.25 -0.37 31.58
N ARG A 415 -17.08 -0.83 31.16
CA ARG A 415 -16.72 -0.96 29.74
C ARG A 415 -17.56 -1.99 29.01
N ALA A 416 -17.86 -3.11 29.66
CA ALA A 416 -18.76 -4.10 29.09
C ALA A 416 -20.18 -3.52 28.89
N ALA A 417 -20.69 -2.73 29.86
CA ALA A 417 -21.95 -2.03 29.70
C ALA A 417 -21.94 -1.01 28.55
N GLU A 418 -20.85 -0.25 28.38
CA GLU A 418 -20.68 0.65 27.23
C GLU A 418 -20.69 -0.11 25.89
N ARG A 419 -20.06 -1.28 25.81
CA ARG A 419 -20.10 -2.12 24.61
C ARG A 419 -21.49 -2.65 24.34
N ARG A 420 -22.22 -3.12 25.36
CA ARG A 420 -23.61 -3.57 25.22
C ARG A 420 -24.53 -2.43 24.76
N ALA A 421 -24.39 -1.25 25.34
CA ALA A 421 -25.15 -0.08 24.91
C ALA A 421 -24.84 0.30 23.46
N GLY A 422 -23.57 0.22 23.07
CA GLY A 422 -23.16 0.41 21.67
C GLY A 422 -23.74 -0.65 20.73
N ALA A 423 -23.78 -1.91 21.17
CA ALA A 423 -24.37 -3.01 20.42
C ALA A 423 -25.88 -2.83 20.27
N ALA A 424 -26.58 -2.49 21.36
CA ALA A 424 -28.01 -2.21 21.35
C ALA A 424 -28.36 -1.11 20.35
N TYR A 425 -27.63 -0.01 20.39
CA TYR A 425 -27.81 1.10 19.45
C TYR A 425 -27.56 0.70 17.99
N ALA A 426 -26.48 -0.05 17.72
CA ALA A 426 -26.16 -0.51 16.37
C ALA A 426 -27.24 -1.45 15.83
N VAL A 427 -27.72 -2.41 16.64
CA VAL A 427 -28.77 -3.35 16.27
C VAL A 427 -30.09 -2.62 16.04
N SER A 428 -30.46 -1.67 16.88
CA SER A 428 -31.67 -0.84 16.66
C SER A 428 -31.61 -0.06 15.33
N CYS A 429 -30.43 0.36 14.92
CA CYS A 429 -30.25 0.97 13.60
C CYS A 429 -30.44 -0.02 12.42
N LEU A 430 -30.27 -1.32 12.65
CA LEU A 430 -30.50 -2.36 11.64
C LEU A 430 -31.97 -2.75 11.51
N THR A 431 -32.75 -2.56 12.57
CA THR A 431 -34.18 -2.93 12.68
C THR A 431 -35.01 -1.70 13.04
N PRO A 432 -35.06 -0.66 12.19
CA PRO A 432 -35.73 0.60 12.52
C PRO A 432 -37.25 0.47 12.70
N ASP A 433 -37.83 -0.59 12.14
CA ASP A 433 -39.27 -0.89 12.23
C ASP A 433 -39.63 -1.78 13.43
N ALA A 434 -38.66 -2.15 14.29
CA ALA A 434 -38.93 -2.94 15.48
C ALA A 434 -39.65 -2.10 16.54
N ASP A 435 -40.45 -2.76 17.36
CA ASP A 435 -41.17 -2.12 18.47
C ASP A 435 -40.15 -1.50 19.44
N PRO A 436 -40.23 -0.18 19.72
CA PRO A 436 -39.32 0.51 20.64
C PRO A 436 -39.31 -0.04 22.08
N GLU A 437 -40.36 -0.72 22.49
CA GLU A 437 -40.45 -1.35 23.81
C GLU A 437 -39.73 -2.73 23.87
N THR A 438 -39.40 -3.31 22.71
CA THR A 438 -38.70 -4.58 22.63
C THR A 438 -37.19 -4.37 22.66
N LEU A 439 -36.50 -5.07 23.58
CA LEU A 439 -35.04 -5.03 23.63
C LEU A 439 -34.44 -5.53 22.33
N PRO A 440 -33.48 -4.81 21.75
CA PRO A 440 -32.82 -5.27 20.52
C PRO A 440 -32.04 -6.55 20.78
N THR A 441 -32.06 -7.45 19.81
CA THR A 441 -31.34 -8.74 19.89
C THR A 441 -30.09 -8.74 18.99
N LEU A 442 -28.93 -8.90 19.63
CA LEU A 442 -27.68 -9.13 18.92
C LEU A 442 -27.61 -10.62 18.51
N GLU A 443 -27.80 -10.90 17.24
CA GLU A 443 -27.63 -12.24 16.67
C GLU A 443 -26.19 -12.46 16.25
N ALA A 444 -25.55 -13.46 16.84
CA ALA A 444 -24.18 -13.87 16.52
C ALA A 444 -24.12 -15.38 16.26
N ARG A 445 -23.21 -15.79 15.39
CA ARG A 445 -22.94 -17.18 15.04
C ARG A 445 -21.48 -17.53 15.29
N LEU A 446 -21.25 -18.71 15.84
CA LEU A 446 -19.93 -19.32 15.97
C LEU A 446 -19.92 -20.62 15.16
N LEU A 447 -19.29 -20.57 13.99
CA LEU A 447 -19.15 -21.69 13.08
C LEU A 447 -17.86 -22.41 13.39
N TRP A 448 -17.93 -23.49 14.13
CA TRP A 448 -16.78 -24.15 14.74
C TRP A 448 -16.46 -25.52 14.13
N GLN A 449 -15.22 -25.94 14.19
CA GLN A 449 -14.72 -27.26 13.81
C GLN A 449 -14.09 -27.99 15.00
N THR A 450 -13.43 -27.24 15.90
CA THR A 450 -12.75 -27.79 17.08
C THR A 450 -13.42 -27.35 18.38
N ARG A 451 -13.33 -28.21 19.38
CA ARG A 451 -13.85 -27.93 20.70
C ARG A 451 -13.17 -26.72 21.33
N GLU A 452 -11.85 -26.63 21.21
CA GLU A 452 -11.03 -25.58 21.78
C GLU A 452 -11.48 -24.20 21.26
N LEU A 453 -11.71 -24.06 19.95
CA LEU A 453 -12.19 -22.79 19.42
C LEU A 453 -13.62 -22.48 19.85
N ARG A 454 -14.50 -23.47 19.91
CA ARG A 454 -15.88 -23.28 20.42
C ARG A 454 -15.88 -22.74 21.85
N GLU A 455 -15.12 -23.40 22.76
CA GLU A 455 -15.02 -22.99 24.16
C GLU A 455 -14.44 -21.59 24.29
N ALA A 456 -13.34 -21.29 23.58
CA ALA A 456 -12.75 -19.95 23.53
C ALA A 456 -13.75 -18.93 22.95
N GLY A 457 -14.48 -19.30 21.89
CA GLY A 457 -15.46 -18.45 21.24
C GLY A 457 -16.57 -17.99 22.16
N VAL A 458 -17.17 -18.92 22.90
CA VAL A 458 -18.21 -18.62 23.89
C VAL A 458 -17.63 -17.79 25.04
N SER A 459 -16.52 -18.24 25.63
CA SER A 459 -15.87 -17.55 26.75
C SER A 459 -15.48 -16.11 26.43
N GLN A 460 -14.87 -15.89 25.29
CA GLN A 460 -14.42 -14.56 24.88
C GLN A 460 -15.58 -13.60 24.57
N LEU A 461 -16.70 -14.08 24.03
CA LEU A 461 -17.89 -13.25 23.82
C LEU A 461 -18.52 -12.87 25.18
N VAL A 462 -18.62 -13.84 26.12
CA VAL A 462 -19.11 -13.61 27.46
C VAL A 462 -18.28 -12.59 28.22
N GLU A 463 -16.95 -12.73 28.18
CA GLU A 463 -16.02 -11.78 28.81
C GLU A 463 -16.12 -10.40 28.18
N HIS A 464 -16.13 -10.33 26.83
CA HIS A 464 -16.13 -9.07 26.07
C HIS A 464 -17.38 -8.22 26.36
N LEU A 465 -18.54 -8.84 26.41
CA LEU A 465 -19.81 -8.18 26.67
C LEU A 465 -20.21 -8.21 28.17
N GLY A 466 -19.42 -8.86 29.02
CA GLY A 466 -19.71 -8.98 30.45
C GLY A 466 -21.05 -9.65 30.74
N LEU A 467 -21.34 -10.74 30.02
CA LEU A 467 -22.59 -11.49 30.13
C LEU A 467 -22.60 -12.26 31.45
N LYS A 468 -23.75 -12.34 32.09
CA LYS A 468 -23.92 -13.04 33.36
C LYS A 468 -24.77 -14.29 33.18
N GLY A 469 -24.40 -15.36 33.90
CA GLY A 469 -25.05 -16.64 33.77
C GLY A 469 -24.44 -17.50 32.66
N ASP A 470 -24.96 -18.68 32.48
CA ASP A 470 -24.45 -19.68 31.54
C ASP A 470 -25.10 -19.62 30.15
N GLY A 471 -26.07 -18.71 29.96
CA GLY A 471 -26.80 -18.56 28.70
C GLY A 471 -27.65 -19.78 28.34
N GLY A 472 -27.93 -20.65 29.27
CA GLY A 472 -28.55 -21.94 28.99
C GLY A 472 -27.52 -23.01 28.60
N ALA A 473 -26.38 -23.05 29.29
CA ALA A 473 -25.24 -23.88 28.97
C ALA A 473 -25.57 -25.31 28.59
N PHE A 474 -25.01 -25.75 27.51
CA PHE A 474 -25.12 -27.10 26.99
C PHE A 474 -23.93 -27.95 27.47
N THR A 475 -24.18 -29.21 27.76
CA THR A 475 -23.13 -30.17 28.05
C THR A 475 -22.36 -30.51 26.75
N GLU A 476 -21.11 -30.98 26.92
CA GLU A 476 -20.33 -31.43 25.76
C GLU A 476 -21.06 -32.50 24.93
N ALA A 477 -21.74 -33.43 25.62
CA ALA A 477 -22.55 -34.46 24.96
C ALA A 477 -23.66 -33.87 24.08
N GLN A 478 -24.25 -32.74 24.46
CA GLN A 478 -25.26 -32.05 23.63
C GLN A 478 -24.65 -31.38 22.42
N TYR A 479 -23.46 -30.79 22.53
CA TYR A 479 -22.73 -30.26 21.38
C TYR A 479 -22.32 -31.35 20.39
N GLU A 480 -21.87 -32.50 20.90
CA GLU A 480 -21.49 -33.64 20.06
C GLU A 480 -22.70 -34.33 19.42
N ALA A 481 -23.82 -34.34 20.11
CA ALA A 481 -25.08 -34.93 19.61
C ALA A 481 -25.76 -34.04 18.56
N ALA A 482 -25.44 -32.74 18.47
CA ALA A 482 -25.96 -31.85 17.48
C ALA A 482 -25.49 -32.26 16.08
N ARG A 483 -26.41 -32.38 15.13
CA ARG A 483 -26.06 -32.67 13.74
C ARG A 483 -25.24 -31.52 13.16
N PRO A 484 -24.27 -31.79 12.27
CA PRO A 484 -23.61 -30.74 11.56
C PRO A 484 -24.62 -29.83 10.84
N GLY A 485 -24.55 -28.54 11.13
CA GLY A 485 -25.49 -27.54 10.62
C GLY A 485 -26.62 -27.15 11.60
N ASP A 486 -26.93 -27.98 12.58
CA ASP A 486 -27.94 -27.64 13.58
C ASP A 486 -27.37 -26.69 14.65
N PRO A 487 -28.05 -25.58 14.97
CA PRO A 487 -27.57 -24.62 15.98
C PRO A 487 -27.82 -25.10 17.40
N VAL A 488 -26.81 -24.98 18.25
CA VAL A 488 -26.95 -24.95 19.71
C VAL A 488 -27.04 -23.49 20.11
N VAL A 489 -28.19 -23.07 20.69
CA VAL A 489 -28.48 -21.66 20.93
C VAL A 489 -28.25 -21.30 22.41
N LEU A 490 -27.35 -20.35 22.64
CA LEU A 490 -27.13 -19.72 23.94
C LEU A 490 -27.76 -18.32 23.93
N GLU A 491 -28.44 -17.94 25.01
CA GLU A 491 -29.10 -16.63 25.10
C GLU A 491 -28.87 -15.99 26.48
N TRP A 492 -28.51 -14.71 26.44
CA TRP A 492 -28.33 -13.86 27.63
C TRP A 492 -29.18 -12.61 27.51
N GLN A 493 -29.97 -12.35 28.56
CA GLN A 493 -30.70 -11.11 28.66
C GLN A 493 -29.94 -10.11 29.53
N CYS A 494 -29.64 -8.94 28.93
CA CYS A 494 -29.00 -7.82 29.60
C CYS A 494 -29.98 -6.64 29.69
N ALA A 495 -29.60 -5.63 30.47
CA ALA A 495 -30.44 -4.42 30.60
C ALA A 495 -30.57 -3.66 29.27
N GLU A 496 -29.54 -3.75 28.42
CA GLU A 496 -29.44 -2.98 27.17
C GLU A 496 -29.94 -3.77 25.95
N LEU A 497 -29.77 -5.09 25.93
CA LEU A 497 -30.09 -5.95 24.79
C LEU A 497 -30.13 -7.44 25.15
N THR A 498 -30.75 -8.23 24.32
CA THR A 498 -30.60 -9.69 24.30
C THR A 498 -29.40 -10.09 23.43
N VAL A 499 -28.52 -10.96 23.90
CA VAL A 499 -27.44 -11.56 23.10
C VAL A 499 -27.81 -13.02 22.83
N ARG A 500 -27.88 -13.37 21.55
CA ARG A 500 -28.17 -14.74 21.12
C ARG A 500 -26.99 -15.25 20.28
N LEU A 501 -26.34 -16.31 20.80
CA LEU A 501 -25.24 -16.96 20.11
C LEU A 501 -25.66 -18.35 19.62
N ARG A 502 -25.57 -18.57 18.32
CA ARG A 502 -25.78 -19.85 17.68
C ARG A 502 -24.44 -20.53 17.42
N CYS A 503 -24.14 -21.59 18.16
CA CYS A 503 -22.98 -22.44 17.95
C CYS A 503 -23.32 -23.53 16.94
N ILE A 504 -22.73 -23.51 15.76
CA ILE A 504 -23.04 -24.44 14.67
C ILE A 504 -21.74 -25.15 14.26
N LYS A 505 -21.78 -26.48 14.27
CA LYS A 505 -20.64 -27.26 13.77
C LYS A 505 -20.53 -27.14 12.27
N LEU A 506 -19.40 -26.61 11.80
CA LEU A 506 -19.14 -26.44 10.37
C LEU A 506 -19.03 -27.80 9.70
N THR A 507 -19.71 -28.00 8.57
CA THR A 507 -19.58 -29.23 7.79
C THR A 507 -18.21 -29.34 7.17
N ALA A 508 -17.62 -30.55 7.13
CA ALA A 508 -16.31 -30.80 6.55
C ALA A 508 -16.18 -30.21 5.13
N GLY A 509 -17.15 -30.44 4.27
CA GLY A 509 -17.12 -29.90 2.92
C GLY A 509 -17.03 -28.38 2.78
N LEU A 510 -17.44 -27.60 3.77
CA LEU A 510 -17.33 -26.13 3.74
C LEU A 510 -15.95 -25.63 4.19
N GLY A 511 -15.37 -26.24 5.22
CA GLY A 511 -14.05 -25.90 5.76
C GLY A 511 -12.89 -26.43 4.94
N GLU A 512 -13.11 -27.42 4.09
CA GLU A 512 -12.09 -28.01 3.22
C GLU A 512 -11.69 -27.09 2.06
N GLY A 513 -10.51 -27.38 1.48
CA GLY A 513 -10.02 -26.67 0.31
C GLY A 513 -11.01 -26.69 -0.87
N LEU A 514 -10.94 -25.68 -1.73
CA LEU A 514 -11.73 -25.65 -2.98
C LEU A 514 -11.41 -26.83 -3.86
N SER A 515 -12.42 -27.44 -4.50
CA SER A 515 -12.26 -28.56 -5.43
C SER A 515 -11.66 -28.06 -6.75
N LEU A 516 -10.33 -28.13 -6.85
CA LEU A 516 -9.58 -27.74 -8.03
C LEU A 516 -8.91 -28.96 -8.68
N PRO A 517 -8.57 -28.90 -9.99
CA PRO A 517 -7.81 -29.94 -10.65
C PRO A 517 -6.49 -30.24 -9.91
N PRO A 518 -6.04 -31.50 -9.85
CA PRO A 518 -4.86 -31.89 -9.10
C PRO A 518 -3.59 -31.16 -9.57
N LYS A 519 -2.61 -31.07 -8.65
CA LYS A 519 -1.31 -30.45 -8.91
C LYS A 519 -0.63 -31.12 -10.12
N GLY A 520 -0.20 -30.27 -11.07
CA GLY A 520 0.37 -30.76 -12.35
C GLY A 520 -0.59 -30.68 -13.53
N THR A 521 -1.91 -30.57 -13.27
CA THR A 521 -2.88 -30.27 -14.32
C THR A 521 -2.96 -28.76 -14.52
N ARG A 522 -3.12 -28.30 -15.76
CA ARG A 522 -3.31 -26.86 -16.05
C ARG A 522 -4.56 -26.36 -15.36
N ARG A 523 -4.39 -25.50 -14.38
CA ARG A 523 -5.49 -24.81 -13.68
C ARG A 523 -5.86 -23.58 -14.47
N THR A 524 -7.04 -23.56 -15.03
CA THR A 524 -7.58 -22.39 -15.73
C THR A 524 -8.25 -21.43 -14.74
N SER A 525 -8.28 -20.14 -15.07
CA SER A 525 -9.03 -19.16 -14.29
C SER A 525 -10.53 -19.51 -14.20
N SER A 526 -11.07 -20.13 -15.24
CA SER A 526 -12.42 -20.63 -15.27
C SER A 526 -12.69 -21.72 -14.22
N ALA A 527 -11.75 -22.68 -14.05
CA ALA A 527 -11.89 -23.73 -13.05
C ALA A 527 -11.85 -23.15 -11.61
N ILE A 528 -10.97 -22.18 -11.36
CA ILE A 528 -10.91 -21.49 -10.05
C ILE A 528 -12.20 -20.73 -9.78
N SER A 529 -12.72 -19.99 -10.78
CA SER A 529 -13.96 -19.23 -10.66
C SER A 529 -15.16 -20.14 -10.42
N ALA A 530 -15.23 -21.28 -11.11
CA ALA A 530 -16.27 -22.28 -10.89
C ALA A 530 -16.22 -22.84 -9.45
N ALA A 531 -15.05 -23.24 -8.96
CA ALA A 531 -14.90 -23.77 -7.61
C ALA A 531 -15.28 -22.73 -6.53
N VAL A 532 -14.94 -21.45 -6.75
CA VAL A 532 -15.37 -20.35 -5.87
C VAL A 532 -16.90 -20.19 -5.90
N HIS A 533 -17.50 -20.22 -7.08
CA HIS A 533 -18.95 -20.10 -7.25
C HIS A 533 -19.69 -21.24 -6.57
N ASP A 534 -19.24 -22.48 -6.76
CA ASP A 534 -19.84 -23.67 -6.16
C ASP A 534 -19.78 -23.60 -4.63
N ARG A 535 -18.61 -23.25 -4.07
CA ARG A 535 -18.44 -23.10 -2.62
C ARG A 535 -19.29 -21.96 -2.07
N ARG A 536 -19.39 -20.83 -2.78
CA ARG A 536 -20.27 -19.70 -2.43
C ARG A 536 -21.72 -20.13 -2.37
N THR A 537 -22.20 -20.85 -3.38
CA THR A 537 -23.58 -21.33 -3.45
C THR A 537 -23.89 -22.32 -2.32
N ASN A 538 -22.98 -23.24 -2.06
CA ASN A 538 -23.10 -24.20 -0.96
C ASN A 538 -23.14 -23.50 0.41
N ALA A 539 -22.24 -22.56 0.66
CA ALA A 539 -22.20 -21.81 1.91
C ALA A 539 -23.47 -20.97 2.12
N ARG A 540 -23.95 -20.30 1.07
CA ARG A 540 -25.21 -19.57 1.10
C ARG A 540 -26.36 -20.48 1.47
N SER A 541 -26.54 -21.60 0.77
CA SER A 541 -27.67 -22.52 0.99
C SER A 541 -27.61 -23.14 2.38
N TRP A 542 -26.42 -23.46 2.89
CA TRP A 542 -26.22 -24.04 4.19
C TRP A 542 -26.59 -23.09 5.33
N LEU A 543 -26.11 -21.81 5.26
CA LEU A 543 -26.38 -20.83 6.30
C LEU A 543 -27.80 -20.25 6.23
N ALA A 544 -28.39 -20.16 5.02
CA ALA A 544 -29.76 -19.64 4.84
C ALA A 544 -30.83 -20.45 5.56
N GLN A 545 -30.57 -21.72 5.88
CA GLN A 545 -31.48 -22.57 6.65
C GLN A 545 -31.65 -22.10 8.10
N ASP A 546 -30.65 -21.44 8.66
CA ASP A 546 -30.66 -20.91 10.03
C ASP A 546 -31.04 -19.42 10.13
N ILE A 547 -30.99 -18.67 9.03
CA ILE A 547 -31.27 -17.22 9.05
C ILE A 547 -32.75 -16.99 8.75
N THR A 548 -33.47 -16.57 9.78
CA THR A 548 -34.89 -16.21 9.71
C THR A 548 -35.13 -14.72 9.59
N ASP A 549 -34.16 -13.90 10.05
CA ASP A 549 -34.27 -12.46 10.11
C ASP A 549 -33.64 -11.77 8.87
N LYS A 550 -34.23 -10.65 8.45
CA LYS A 550 -33.75 -9.85 7.32
C LYS A 550 -32.57 -8.93 7.69
N ALA A 551 -32.29 -8.76 8.98
CA ALA A 551 -31.20 -7.92 9.47
C ALA A 551 -29.84 -8.60 9.28
N PRO A 552 -28.78 -7.84 8.96
CA PRO A 552 -27.41 -8.37 8.93
C PRO A 552 -27.01 -8.97 10.27
N THR A 553 -26.40 -10.15 10.24
CA THR A 553 -25.89 -10.86 11.42
C THR A 553 -24.38 -11.03 11.36
N LEU A 554 -23.77 -11.46 12.48
CA LEU A 554 -22.33 -11.71 12.58
C LEU A 554 -22.05 -13.21 12.66
N ALA A 555 -21.06 -13.69 11.91
CA ALA A 555 -20.53 -15.05 12.02
C ALA A 555 -19.01 -15.04 12.22
N VAL A 556 -18.54 -15.68 13.30
CA VAL A 556 -17.12 -16.03 13.47
C VAL A 556 -16.95 -17.47 12.97
N VAL A 557 -16.08 -17.66 11.99
CA VAL A 557 -15.90 -18.91 11.25
C VAL A 557 -14.52 -19.48 11.52
N GLU A 558 -14.47 -20.70 12.01
CA GLU A 558 -13.21 -21.44 12.16
C GLU A 558 -12.76 -22.00 10.81
N LEU A 559 -11.50 -21.71 10.44
CA LEU A 559 -10.94 -22.13 9.17
C LEU A 559 -9.44 -22.40 9.30
N ASP A 560 -8.93 -23.36 8.53
CA ASP A 560 -7.50 -23.60 8.42
C ASP A 560 -6.73 -22.38 7.90
N ARG A 561 -5.45 -22.30 8.24
CA ARG A 561 -4.56 -21.28 7.67
C ARG A 561 -4.42 -21.55 6.18
N ARG A 562 -4.27 -20.49 5.40
CA ARG A 562 -3.99 -20.60 3.98
C ARG A 562 -2.82 -21.54 3.65
N ALA A 563 -1.78 -21.52 4.48
CA ALA A 563 -0.60 -22.37 4.32
C ALA A 563 -0.88 -23.87 4.54
N ASP A 564 -1.99 -24.22 5.17
CA ASP A 564 -2.38 -25.61 5.45
C ASP A 564 -3.15 -26.23 4.28
N PHE A 565 -3.59 -25.42 3.31
CA PHE A 565 -4.18 -25.92 2.06
C PHE A 565 -3.09 -26.29 1.06
N GLU A 566 -3.41 -27.19 0.11
CA GLU A 566 -2.47 -27.67 -0.91
C GLU A 566 -1.78 -26.54 -1.69
N THR A 567 -2.53 -25.53 -2.06
CA THR A 567 -2.03 -24.26 -2.60
C THR A 567 -2.93 -23.12 -2.15
N GLY A 568 -2.45 -21.88 -2.26
CA GLY A 568 -3.25 -20.71 -1.92
C GLY A 568 -4.56 -20.58 -2.68
N ASP A 569 -4.69 -21.19 -3.86
CA ASP A 569 -5.92 -21.20 -4.65
C ASP A 569 -7.01 -22.11 -4.05
N HIS A 570 -6.62 -23.08 -3.22
CA HIS A 570 -7.58 -23.95 -2.52
C HIS A 570 -8.20 -23.27 -1.29
N ASP A 571 -7.70 -22.11 -0.84
CA ASP A 571 -8.25 -21.41 0.32
C ASP A 571 -9.72 -21.02 0.08
N PRO A 572 -10.68 -21.57 0.85
CA PRO A 572 -12.09 -21.29 0.65
C PRO A 572 -12.56 -19.98 1.32
N LYS A 573 -11.69 -19.30 2.06
CA LYS A 573 -12.04 -18.12 2.89
C LYS A 573 -12.88 -17.09 2.13
N PHE A 574 -12.46 -16.71 0.93
CA PHE A 574 -13.16 -15.71 0.15
C PHE A 574 -14.54 -16.21 -0.33
N ALA A 575 -14.61 -17.45 -0.83
CA ALA A 575 -15.86 -18.05 -1.28
C ALA A 575 -16.88 -18.19 -0.12
N LEU A 576 -16.42 -18.57 1.07
CA LEU A 576 -17.23 -18.63 2.28
C LEU A 576 -17.73 -17.24 2.68
N ARG A 577 -16.86 -16.21 2.66
CA ARG A 577 -17.25 -14.82 2.94
C ARG A 577 -18.38 -14.37 2.02
N LEU A 578 -18.26 -14.62 0.71
CA LEU A 578 -19.29 -14.28 -0.27
C LEU A 578 -20.60 -15.05 -0.03
N GLY A 579 -20.52 -16.35 0.20
CA GLY A 579 -21.72 -17.19 0.40
C GLY A 579 -22.46 -16.84 1.68
N PHE A 580 -21.74 -16.60 2.79
CA PHE A 580 -22.36 -16.19 4.03
C PHE A 580 -22.91 -14.76 3.95
N ALA A 581 -22.25 -13.88 3.22
CA ALA A 581 -22.78 -12.54 2.96
C ALA A 581 -24.07 -12.57 2.12
N ASP A 582 -24.17 -13.47 1.14
CA ASP A 582 -25.41 -13.69 0.38
C ASP A 582 -26.55 -14.20 1.25
N ALA A 583 -26.23 -14.91 2.35
CA ALA A 583 -27.18 -15.33 3.37
C ALA A 583 -27.44 -14.26 4.44
N GLY A 584 -26.86 -13.08 4.35
CA GLY A 584 -27.07 -11.97 5.31
C GLY A 584 -26.12 -11.94 6.52
N ALA A 585 -25.03 -12.71 6.50
CA ALA A 585 -24.05 -12.71 7.57
C ALA A 585 -22.71 -12.05 7.16
N ILE A 586 -22.27 -11.08 7.93
CA ILE A 586 -20.89 -10.60 7.88
C ILE A 586 -19.98 -11.60 8.60
N THR A 587 -18.73 -11.75 8.12
CA THR A 587 -17.89 -12.84 8.59
C THR A 587 -16.54 -12.35 9.10
N GLN A 588 -16.12 -12.95 10.23
CA GLN A 588 -14.74 -12.96 10.67
C GLN A 588 -14.22 -14.41 10.72
N PHE A 589 -12.91 -14.57 10.56
CA PHE A 589 -12.31 -15.89 10.49
C PHE A 589 -11.29 -16.07 11.62
N ALA A 590 -11.45 -17.16 12.38
CA ALA A 590 -10.52 -17.60 13.38
C ALA A 590 -9.78 -18.85 12.88
N THR A 591 -8.48 -18.92 13.11
CA THR A 591 -7.67 -20.03 12.62
C THR A 591 -7.84 -21.26 13.53
N VAL A 592 -8.01 -22.43 12.93
CA VAL A 592 -8.03 -23.71 13.61
C VAL A 592 -6.83 -23.81 14.56
N PRO A 593 -7.04 -24.11 15.86
CA PRO A 593 -5.96 -24.27 16.80
C PRO A 593 -5.16 -25.55 16.51
N LYS A 594 -3.87 -25.39 16.23
CA LYS A 594 -2.95 -26.49 15.92
C LYS A 594 -1.63 -26.30 16.64
N LYS A 595 -1.00 -27.41 16.98
CA LYS A 595 0.38 -27.43 17.45
C LYS A 595 1.18 -28.23 16.44
N ASP A 596 1.95 -27.54 15.63
CA ASP A 596 2.78 -28.14 14.58
C ASP A 596 4.21 -27.60 14.69
N GLY A 597 5.12 -28.45 15.14
CA GLY A 597 6.52 -28.12 15.31
C GLY A 597 6.75 -26.85 16.15
N ARG A 598 7.20 -25.77 15.48
CA ARG A 598 7.46 -24.47 16.15
C ARG A 598 6.20 -23.59 16.28
N TYR A 599 5.13 -23.94 15.57
CA TYR A 599 3.89 -23.21 15.58
C TYR A 599 2.93 -23.78 16.62
N ASP A 600 2.57 -22.98 17.60
CA ASP A 600 1.62 -23.33 18.65
C ASP A 600 0.54 -22.24 18.72
N SER A 601 -0.53 -22.44 17.96
CA SER A 601 -1.65 -21.50 17.90
C SER A 601 -2.60 -21.61 19.10
N LEU A 602 -2.43 -22.62 19.97
CA LEU A 602 -3.20 -22.73 21.20
C LEU A 602 -2.85 -21.62 22.19
N LYS A 603 -1.58 -21.23 22.27
CA LYS A 603 -1.11 -20.22 23.25
C LYS A 603 -1.82 -18.87 23.15
N ASN A 604 -2.29 -18.49 21.96
CA ASN A 604 -2.90 -17.18 21.70
C ASN A 604 -4.34 -17.33 21.20
N LEU A 605 -4.97 -18.47 21.44
CA LEU A 605 -6.31 -18.77 20.96
C LEU A 605 -7.33 -17.73 21.45
N ASP A 606 -7.38 -17.51 22.77
CA ASP A 606 -8.32 -16.55 23.41
C ASP A 606 -8.15 -15.15 22.81
N HIS A 607 -6.91 -14.70 22.67
CA HIS A 607 -6.64 -13.37 22.09
C HIS A 607 -7.10 -13.27 20.64
N ARG A 608 -6.84 -14.29 19.80
CA ARG A 608 -7.26 -14.28 18.38
C ARG A 608 -8.78 -14.31 18.24
N VAL A 609 -9.44 -15.11 19.08
CA VAL A 609 -10.91 -15.19 19.07
C VAL A 609 -11.54 -13.90 19.61
N SER A 610 -10.95 -13.31 20.65
CA SER A 610 -11.38 -12.01 21.17
C SER A 610 -11.27 -10.93 20.07
N MET A 611 -10.17 -10.91 19.32
CA MET A 611 -10.00 -9.99 18.19
C MET A 611 -11.01 -10.24 17.07
N ALA A 612 -11.32 -11.49 16.76
CA ALA A 612 -12.34 -11.82 15.75
C ALA A 612 -13.73 -11.31 16.15
N TRP A 613 -14.09 -11.40 17.44
CA TRP A 613 -15.32 -10.80 17.97
C TRP A 613 -15.29 -9.27 17.88
N ASP A 614 -14.19 -8.64 18.33
CA ASP A 614 -14.01 -7.19 18.25
C ASP A 614 -14.22 -6.69 16.81
N ASP A 615 -13.55 -7.30 15.83
CA ASP A 615 -13.63 -6.91 14.43
C ASP A 615 -15.02 -7.18 13.83
N GLY A 616 -15.63 -8.29 14.20
CA GLY A 616 -16.99 -8.61 13.79
C GLY A 616 -18.02 -7.61 14.31
N LEU A 617 -17.97 -7.30 15.59
CA LEU A 617 -18.84 -6.31 16.22
C LEU A 617 -18.65 -4.92 15.61
N ARG A 618 -17.40 -4.53 15.30
CA ARG A 618 -17.12 -3.30 14.57
C ARG A 618 -17.72 -3.29 13.16
N GLN A 619 -17.70 -4.41 12.46
CA GLN A 619 -18.33 -4.52 11.13
C GLN A 619 -19.87 -4.50 11.21
N LEU A 620 -20.47 -4.95 12.30
CA LEU A 620 -21.90 -4.71 12.58
C LEU A 620 -22.25 -3.24 12.82
N GLY A 621 -21.26 -2.38 12.97
CA GLY A 621 -21.47 -0.95 13.17
C GLY A 621 -21.40 -0.49 14.62
N ILE A 622 -20.99 -1.38 15.54
CA ILE A 622 -20.78 -1.01 16.94
C ILE A 622 -19.58 -0.10 17.04
N ARG A 623 -19.77 1.10 17.56
CA ARG A 623 -18.73 2.13 17.66
C ARG A 623 -18.81 2.91 18.95
N VAL A 624 -17.64 3.15 19.51
CA VAL A 624 -17.45 4.13 20.55
C VAL A 624 -16.56 5.26 19.99
N HIS A 625 -17.10 6.43 19.91
CA HIS A 625 -16.43 7.58 19.32
C HIS A 625 -15.43 8.21 20.31
N PRO A 626 -14.27 8.70 19.86
CA PRO A 626 -13.35 9.42 20.73
C PRO A 626 -13.96 10.69 21.27
N THR A 627 -13.68 11.00 22.52
CA THR A 627 -14.07 12.29 23.12
C THR A 627 -13.26 13.41 22.48
N HIS A 628 -13.93 14.37 21.87
CA HIS A 628 -13.32 15.57 21.34
C HIS A 628 -13.26 16.67 22.38
N SER A 629 -12.08 17.22 22.61
CA SER A 629 -11.88 18.38 23.48
C SER A 629 -11.70 19.67 22.65
N LEU A 630 -12.55 19.86 21.64
CA LEU A 630 -12.34 20.88 20.61
C LEU A 630 -13.05 22.22 20.89
N GLY A 631 -13.95 22.26 21.89
CA GLY A 631 -14.69 23.49 22.24
C GLY A 631 -15.55 24.02 21.08
N ASP A 632 -15.73 25.32 21.02
CA ASP A 632 -16.68 26.00 20.11
C ASP A 632 -16.12 26.24 18.69
N LYS A 633 -14.92 25.73 18.39
CA LYS A 633 -14.22 26.01 17.13
C LYS A 633 -14.50 25.00 16.00
N ILE A 634 -15.45 24.13 16.20
CA ILE A 634 -16.01 23.23 15.18
C ILE A 634 -17.53 23.19 15.32
N PRO A 635 -18.27 22.94 14.24
CA PRO A 635 -19.73 22.91 14.28
C PRO A 635 -20.26 21.87 15.26
N ALA A 636 -21.30 22.23 16.01
CA ALA A 636 -22.06 21.27 16.80
C ALA A 636 -22.71 20.23 15.88
N GLY A 637 -22.75 18.97 16.32
CA GLY A 637 -23.34 17.88 15.54
C GLY A 637 -22.54 17.47 14.30
N LEU A 638 -21.25 17.77 14.26
CA LEU A 638 -20.37 17.42 13.15
C LEU A 638 -20.34 15.91 12.92
N ARG A 639 -20.67 15.50 11.68
CA ARG A 639 -20.53 14.13 11.19
C ARG A 639 -19.21 13.95 10.45
N TYR A 640 -18.79 12.71 10.30
CA TYR A 640 -17.54 12.36 9.62
C TYR A 640 -17.83 11.43 8.44
N ALA A 641 -17.57 11.89 7.23
CA ALA A 641 -17.69 11.08 6.03
C ALA A 641 -16.31 10.74 5.48
N ALA A 642 -16.19 9.63 4.77
CA ALA A 642 -14.98 9.27 4.06
C ALA A 642 -15.29 8.66 2.70
N VAL A 643 -14.40 8.88 1.73
CA VAL A 643 -14.43 8.27 0.41
C VAL A 643 -13.18 7.42 0.22
N TRP A 644 -13.39 6.20 -0.28
CA TRP A 644 -12.36 5.24 -0.62
C TRP A 644 -12.64 4.59 -1.96
N LEU A 645 -11.60 4.33 -2.76
CA LEU A 645 -11.71 3.61 -4.02
C LEU A 645 -11.03 2.26 -3.89
N VAL A 646 -11.80 1.18 -4.03
CA VAL A 646 -11.26 -0.17 -4.12
C VAL A 646 -10.88 -0.44 -5.57
N ARG A 647 -9.61 -0.75 -5.80
CA ARG A 647 -9.11 -1.11 -7.13
C ARG A 647 -9.18 -2.62 -7.30
N LYS A 648 -9.94 -3.07 -8.29
CA LYS A 648 -9.93 -4.46 -8.74
C LYS A 648 -8.96 -4.56 -9.91
N ASN A 649 -7.82 -5.19 -9.70
CA ASN A 649 -6.88 -5.47 -10.78
C ASN A 649 -7.40 -6.61 -11.64
N ARG A 650 -6.98 -6.64 -12.91
CA ARG A 650 -7.21 -7.80 -13.77
C ARG A 650 -6.32 -8.94 -13.26
N THR A 651 -6.95 -10.02 -12.83
CA THR A 651 -6.28 -11.24 -12.36
C THR A 651 -6.92 -12.45 -13.00
N ALA A 652 -6.37 -13.64 -12.75
CA ALA A 652 -7.02 -14.90 -13.14
C ALA A 652 -8.47 -15.03 -12.63
N ARG A 653 -8.82 -14.30 -11.57
CA ARG A 653 -10.15 -14.28 -10.96
C ARG A 653 -10.97 -13.03 -11.34
N ASN A 654 -10.32 -11.94 -11.69
CA ASN A 654 -10.94 -10.68 -12.14
C ASN A 654 -10.58 -10.44 -13.59
N ARG A 655 -11.47 -10.71 -14.52
CA ARG A 655 -11.22 -10.49 -15.96
C ARG A 655 -11.11 -9.01 -16.33
N TRP A 656 -11.68 -8.11 -15.52
CA TRP A 656 -11.75 -6.69 -15.80
C TRP A 656 -11.20 -5.89 -14.64
N ALA A 657 -10.30 -4.98 -14.93
CA ALA A 657 -9.89 -3.96 -13.95
C ALA A 657 -11.06 -3.00 -13.73
N ALA A 658 -11.41 -2.74 -12.49
CA ALA A 658 -12.49 -1.82 -12.15
C ALA A 658 -12.17 -1.08 -10.85
N TYR A 659 -12.77 0.09 -10.69
CA TYR A 659 -12.72 0.84 -9.43
C TYR A 659 -14.10 0.87 -8.79
N VAL A 660 -14.15 0.52 -7.52
CA VAL A 660 -15.39 0.50 -6.74
C VAL A 660 -15.32 1.61 -5.70
N PRO A 661 -16.07 2.70 -5.85
CA PRO A 661 -16.12 3.75 -4.86
C PRO A 661 -16.97 3.33 -3.66
N ILE A 662 -16.46 3.61 -2.46
CA ILE A 662 -17.11 3.35 -1.18
C ILE A 662 -17.14 4.64 -0.40
N ALA A 663 -18.28 5.00 0.20
CA ALA A 663 -18.35 6.05 1.20
C ALA A 663 -18.93 5.52 2.50
N VAL A 664 -18.37 6.01 3.60
CA VAL A 664 -18.83 5.72 4.96
C VAL A 664 -19.13 7.03 5.67
N LEU A 665 -20.21 7.05 6.43
CA LEU A 665 -20.64 8.16 7.27
C LEU A 665 -20.70 7.71 8.72
N VAL A 666 -19.96 8.36 9.59
CA VAL A 666 -19.99 8.18 11.04
C VAL A 666 -20.68 9.37 11.67
N THR A 667 -21.79 9.12 12.35
CA THR A 667 -22.59 10.14 13.03
C THR A 667 -22.57 9.86 14.52
N PRO A 668 -21.84 10.66 15.31
CA PRO A 668 -21.92 10.56 16.78
C PRO A 668 -23.35 10.79 17.25
N GLN A 669 -23.80 9.99 18.23
CA GLN A 669 -25.11 10.18 18.85
C GLN A 669 -25.13 11.50 19.63
N ASP A 670 -24.11 11.69 20.46
CA ASP A 670 -23.83 12.93 21.15
C ASP A 670 -22.54 13.54 20.66
N PHE A 671 -22.53 14.86 20.45
CA PHE A 671 -21.35 15.53 19.93
C PHE A 671 -20.14 15.36 20.87
N GLY A 672 -19.07 14.85 20.31
CA GLY A 672 -17.77 14.75 20.95
C GLY A 672 -17.54 13.54 21.86
N SER A 673 -18.53 12.64 22.04
CA SER A 673 -18.33 11.45 22.87
C SER A 673 -19.33 10.34 22.59
N GLY A 674 -19.01 9.13 23.04
CA GLY A 674 -19.95 8.04 23.15
C GLY A 674 -20.22 7.30 21.85
N ILE A 675 -21.45 6.84 21.69
CA ILE A 675 -21.87 5.92 20.63
C ILE A 675 -22.02 6.66 19.31
N ALA A 676 -21.64 6.02 18.21
CA ALA A 676 -21.80 6.56 16.88
C ALA A 676 -22.53 5.59 15.95
N ARG A 677 -23.40 6.12 15.10
CA ARG A 677 -24.01 5.39 14.00
C ARG A 677 -23.08 5.37 12.80
N VAL A 678 -22.91 4.20 12.20
CA VAL A 678 -22.12 4.01 10.99
C VAL A 678 -23.03 3.61 9.84
N GLN A 679 -22.89 4.32 8.72
CA GLN A 679 -23.66 4.10 7.50
C GLN A 679 -22.73 4.05 6.30
N GLY A 680 -23.18 3.38 5.25
CA GLY A 680 -22.52 3.35 3.95
C GLY A 680 -23.42 3.91 2.86
N TRP A 681 -22.84 4.51 1.84
CA TRP A 681 -23.58 5.07 0.71
C TRP A 681 -23.99 3.97 -0.27
N ASP A 682 -25.27 3.81 -0.47
CA ASP A 682 -25.84 2.92 -1.47
C ASP A 682 -26.17 3.72 -2.75
N PRO A 683 -25.42 3.55 -3.84
CA PRO A 683 -25.63 4.31 -5.06
C PRO A 683 -26.90 3.89 -5.82
N GLU A 684 -27.37 2.65 -5.65
CA GLU A 684 -28.59 2.14 -6.31
C GLU A 684 -29.82 2.77 -5.67
N ALA A 685 -29.88 2.75 -4.33
CA ALA A 685 -30.98 3.33 -3.58
C ALA A 685 -30.84 4.85 -3.39
N ASN A 686 -29.68 5.43 -3.73
CA ASN A 686 -29.33 6.84 -3.56
C ASN A 686 -29.54 7.33 -2.10
N LYS A 687 -29.14 6.52 -1.12
CA LYS A 687 -29.32 6.76 0.31
C LYS A 687 -28.20 6.15 1.17
N TRP A 688 -28.08 6.66 2.38
CA TRP A 688 -27.25 6.07 3.43
C TRP A 688 -27.96 4.89 4.08
N ILE A 689 -27.34 3.72 4.04
CA ILE A 689 -27.84 2.47 4.64
C ILE A 689 -26.92 2.05 5.81
N PRO A 690 -27.36 1.20 6.73
CA PRO A 690 -26.47 0.67 7.77
C PRO A 690 -25.18 0.08 7.17
N TYR A 691 -24.06 0.29 7.85
CA TYR A 691 -22.74 -0.14 7.36
C TYR A 691 -22.65 -1.65 7.04
N PRO A 692 -23.14 -2.57 7.88
CA PRO A 692 -23.13 -3.99 7.53
C PRO A 692 -23.96 -4.31 6.28
N ALA A 693 -25.06 -3.61 6.04
CA ALA A 693 -25.84 -3.77 4.83
C ALA A 693 -25.06 -3.31 3.59
N LEU A 694 -24.24 -2.26 3.69
CA LEU A 694 -23.31 -1.89 2.63
C LEU A 694 -22.30 -3.03 2.38
N LEU A 695 -21.64 -3.56 3.43
CA LEU A 695 -20.67 -4.65 3.28
C LEU A 695 -21.26 -5.85 2.53
N LEU A 696 -22.47 -6.24 2.89
CA LEU A 696 -23.18 -7.33 2.19
C LEU A 696 -23.47 -7.00 0.73
N LYS A 697 -23.79 -5.76 0.40
CA LYS A 697 -23.99 -5.32 -0.98
C LYS A 697 -22.71 -5.31 -1.81
N LEU A 698 -21.58 -4.98 -1.19
CA LEU A 698 -20.28 -4.96 -1.87
C LEU A 698 -19.90 -6.32 -2.46
N THR A 699 -20.34 -7.43 -1.88
CA THR A 699 -20.08 -8.79 -2.40
C THR A 699 -20.63 -9.02 -3.81
N ARG A 700 -21.69 -8.33 -4.18
CA ARG A 700 -22.26 -8.41 -5.54
C ARG A 700 -21.30 -7.85 -6.58
N LEU A 701 -20.48 -6.88 -6.21
CA LEU A 701 -19.46 -6.29 -7.07
C LEU A 701 -18.23 -7.20 -7.25
N ALA A 702 -18.11 -8.25 -6.44
CA ALA A 702 -17.09 -9.27 -6.61
C ALA A 702 -17.44 -10.27 -7.74
N GLU A 703 -18.72 -10.33 -8.15
CA GLU A 703 -19.12 -11.15 -9.29
C GLU A 703 -18.65 -10.54 -10.60
N VAL A 704 -18.00 -11.36 -11.40
CA VAL A 704 -17.81 -11.09 -12.82
C VAL A 704 -18.91 -11.89 -13.53
N SER A 705 -19.84 -11.19 -14.17
CA SER A 705 -20.88 -11.84 -14.94
C SER A 705 -20.25 -12.71 -16.04
N VAL A 706 -20.60 -14.00 -16.05
CA VAL A 706 -20.15 -14.93 -17.10
C VAL A 706 -20.70 -14.50 -18.48
N ALA A 707 -21.83 -13.83 -18.50
CA ALA A 707 -22.45 -13.31 -19.73
C ALA A 707 -21.63 -12.20 -20.41
N ASP A 708 -20.92 -11.39 -19.64
CA ASP A 708 -20.02 -10.36 -20.18
C ASP A 708 -18.74 -10.95 -20.78
N ALA A 709 -18.45 -12.22 -20.50
CA ALA A 709 -17.26 -12.90 -21.01
C ALA A 709 -17.44 -13.36 -22.49
N ASP A 710 -18.64 -13.60 -22.94
CA ASP A 710 -18.93 -14.11 -24.29
C ASP A 710 -19.13 -13.01 -25.33
N ASN A 711 -19.46 -11.80 -24.91
CA ASN A 711 -19.51 -10.63 -25.79
C ASN A 711 -18.09 -10.07 -25.99
N GLY A 712 -17.33 -10.66 -26.91
CA GLY A 712 -15.95 -10.39 -27.30
C GLY A 712 -15.53 -8.92 -27.55
N GLY A 713 -16.16 -7.97 -26.91
CA GLY A 713 -15.78 -6.58 -26.85
C GLY A 713 -14.59 -6.36 -25.96
N ARG A 714 -13.39 -6.48 -26.50
CA ARG A 714 -12.18 -5.91 -25.90
C ARG A 714 -12.33 -4.40 -25.87
N GLY A 715 -12.98 -3.85 -24.83
CA GLY A 715 -13.01 -2.41 -24.58
C GLY A 715 -11.59 -1.87 -24.48
N SER A 716 -11.34 -0.70 -25.00
CA SER A 716 -10.07 -0.02 -24.84
C SER A 716 -9.86 0.32 -23.34
N TYR A 717 -8.72 -0.04 -22.77
CA TYR A 717 -8.36 0.28 -21.39
C TYR A 717 -8.55 1.79 -21.08
N TYR A 718 -8.21 2.66 -21.99
CA TYR A 718 -8.37 4.10 -21.82
C TYR A 718 -9.81 4.57 -21.86
N ARG A 719 -10.59 4.02 -22.76
CA ARG A 719 -12.03 4.28 -22.83
C ARG A 719 -12.68 3.84 -21.53
N ASP A 720 -12.33 2.67 -21.08
CA ASP A 720 -12.84 2.10 -19.82
C ASP A 720 -12.40 2.95 -18.61
N MET A 721 -11.15 3.42 -18.56
CA MET A 721 -10.66 4.29 -17.49
C MET A 721 -11.36 5.64 -17.47
N ASN A 722 -11.58 6.25 -18.62
CA ASN A 722 -12.28 7.54 -18.69
C ASN A 722 -13.76 7.38 -18.32
N GLU A 723 -14.38 6.28 -18.72
CA GLU A 723 -15.73 5.93 -18.32
C GLU A 723 -15.83 5.68 -16.82
N GLN A 724 -14.91 4.93 -16.25
CA GLN A 724 -14.84 4.68 -14.81
C GLN A 724 -14.60 5.98 -14.00
N ARG A 725 -13.80 6.89 -14.51
CA ARG A 725 -13.63 8.22 -13.89
C ARG A 725 -14.94 9.00 -13.91
N ARG A 726 -15.63 9.03 -15.05
CA ARG A 726 -16.92 9.70 -15.17
C ARG A 726 -17.95 9.09 -14.21
N ASN A 727 -18.05 7.78 -14.18
CA ASN A 727 -18.96 7.07 -13.27
C ASN A 727 -18.63 7.38 -11.80
N THR A 728 -17.34 7.45 -11.45
CA THR A 728 -16.89 7.83 -10.11
C THR A 728 -17.23 9.29 -9.79
N GLU A 729 -17.10 10.20 -10.74
CA GLU A 729 -17.46 11.61 -10.57
C GLU A 729 -18.98 11.78 -10.36
N GLU A 730 -19.81 11.09 -11.15
CA GLU A 730 -21.27 11.09 -10.97
C GLU A 730 -21.70 10.51 -9.61
N TRP A 731 -21.07 9.39 -9.23
CA TRP A 731 -21.27 8.79 -7.91
C TRP A 731 -20.90 9.75 -6.78
N LEU A 732 -19.75 10.42 -6.91
CA LEU A 732 -19.27 11.39 -5.94
C LEU A 732 -20.23 12.57 -5.81
N GLN A 733 -20.74 13.11 -6.92
CA GLN A 733 -21.70 14.21 -6.92
C GLN A 733 -23.00 13.83 -6.20
N LYS A 734 -23.54 12.64 -6.42
CA LYS A 734 -24.76 12.16 -5.73
C LYS A 734 -24.50 12.02 -4.23
N MET A 735 -23.38 11.41 -3.85
CA MET A 735 -22.99 11.25 -2.46
C MET A 735 -22.79 12.61 -1.75
N LEU A 736 -22.08 13.57 -2.37
CA LEU A 736 -21.88 14.90 -1.82
C LEU A 736 -23.20 15.68 -1.63
N ARG A 737 -24.15 15.53 -2.55
CA ARG A 737 -25.48 16.15 -2.41
C ARG A 737 -26.22 15.62 -1.19
N SER A 738 -26.06 14.35 -0.87
CA SER A 738 -26.70 13.71 0.28
C SER A 738 -26.15 14.18 1.64
N LEU A 739 -24.98 14.83 1.65
CA LEU A 739 -24.37 15.37 2.87
C LEU A 739 -24.89 16.75 3.29
N ARG A 740 -25.76 17.37 2.50
CA ARG A 740 -26.36 18.67 2.81
C ARG A 740 -27.28 18.60 4.02
N GLY A 741 -27.48 19.73 4.67
CA GLY A 741 -28.40 19.91 5.80
C GLY A 741 -27.82 19.54 7.17
N THR A 742 -26.61 19.01 7.25
CA THR A 742 -25.93 18.71 8.52
C THR A 742 -24.42 18.89 8.38
N PRO A 743 -23.77 19.57 9.31
CA PRO A 743 -22.33 19.77 9.27
C PRO A 743 -21.58 18.46 9.12
N THR A 744 -20.74 18.33 8.09
CA THR A 744 -20.02 17.11 7.78
C THR A 744 -18.57 17.41 7.41
N LEU A 745 -17.64 16.69 8.04
CA LEU A 745 -16.24 16.68 7.68
C LEU A 745 -15.98 15.49 6.74
N LEU A 746 -15.72 15.79 5.49
CA LEU A 746 -15.39 14.79 4.48
C LEU A 746 -13.87 14.52 4.48
N LEU A 747 -13.51 13.28 4.59
CA LEU A 747 -12.13 12.79 4.54
C LEU A 747 -11.87 12.08 3.22
N ALA A 748 -10.79 12.46 2.53
CA ALA A 748 -10.34 11.81 1.33
C ALA A 748 -8.87 11.39 1.48
N HIS A 749 -8.55 10.14 1.14
CA HIS A 749 -7.16 9.68 1.10
C HIS A 749 -6.52 10.05 -0.24
N GLY A 750 -5.53 10.94 -0.21
CA GLY A 750 -4.95 11.53 -1.42
C GLY A 750 -4.40 10.49 -2.40
N GLN A 751 -3.60 9.53 -1.91
CA GLN A 751 -3.00 8.48 -2.75
C GLN A 751 -4.03 7.53 -3.36
N ASN A 752 -5.11 7.26 -2.64
CA ASN A 752 -6.16 6.36 -3.09
C ASN A 752 -7.11 7.02 -4.10
N ALA A 753 -7.57 8.25 -3.81
CA ALA A 753 -8.67 8.85 -4.55
C ALA A 753 -8.24 9.73 -5.75
N ARG A 754 -7.03 10.29 -5.74
CA ARG A 754 -6.58 11.30 -6.74
C ARG A 754 -6.54 10.82 -8.19
N SER A 755 -6.51 9.51 -8.44
CA SER A 755 -6.54 8.95 -9.81
C SER A 755 -7.90 9.13 -10.49
N HIS A 756 -8.99 9.18 -9.71
CA HIS A 756 -10.36 9.36 -10.19
C HIS A 756 -10.94 10.71 -9.78
N TRP A 757 -10.62 11.17 -8.59
CA TRP A 757 -10.92 12.53 -8.16
C TRP A 757 -9.67 13.41 -8.27
N THR A 758 -9.33 13.76 -9.50
CA THR A 758 -8.07 14.44 -9.85
C THR A 758 -7.89 15.79 -9.18
N TRP A 759 -8.98 16.42 -8.73
CA TRP A 759 -8.95 17.67 -7.98
C TRP A 759 -8.18 17.55 -6.66
N LEU A 760 -8.04 16.37 -6.08
CA LEU A 760 -7.25 16.14 -4.86
C LEU A 760 -5.73 16.22 -5.05
N GLN A 761 -5.25 16.41 -6.27
CA GLN A 761 -3.81 16.61 -6.54
C GLN A 761 -3.38 17.99 -6.03
N ASP A 762 -2.16 18.08 -5.49
CA ASP A 762 -1.63 19.31 -4.88
C ASP A 762 -1.73 20.53 -5.80
N GLY A 763 -1.40 20.35 -7.07
CA GLY A 763 -1.44 21.42 -8.08
C GLY A 763 -2.86 21.85 -8.52
N ARG A 764 -3.91 21.19 -8.03
CA ARG A 764 -5.30 21.47 -8.44
C ARG A 764 -6.19 21.93 -7.29
N VAL A 765 -5.76 21.73 -6.04
CA VAL A 765 -6.55 22.14 -4.88
C VAL A 765 -6.61 23.66 -4.74
N GLU A 766 -7.77 24.16 -4.41
CA GLU A 766 -8.03 25.56 -4.10
C GLU A 766 -8.62 25.65 -2.70
N ALA A 767 -8.20 26.67 -1.92
CA ALA A 767 -8.68 26.84 -0.56
C ALA A 767 -10.19 27.11 -0.52
N ASP A 768 -10.91 26.38 0.34
CA ASP A 768 -12.35 26.54 0.58
C ASP A 768 -13.25 26.31 -0.65
N ARG A 769 -12.72 25.58 -1.64
CA ARG A 769 -13.44 25.17 -2.84
C ARG A 769 -13.42 23.66 -3.02
N ILE A 770 -14.26 23.19 -3.92
CA ILE A 770 -14.34 21.77 -4.32
C ILE A 770 -14.64 21.69 -5.82
N ARG A 771 -14.07 20.70 -6.45
CA ARG A 771 -14.40 20.30 -7.81
C ARG A 771 -14.71 18.80 -7.84
N ASP A 772 -15.90 18.47 -8.24
CA ASP A 772 -16.46 17.12 -8.26
C ASP A 772 -16.84 16.65 -9.67
N GLY A 773 -16.12 17.12 -10.69
CA GLY A 773 -16.34 16.81 -12.10
C GLY A 773 -15.59 17.77 -13.02
N HIS A 774 -16.09 17.96 -14.24
CA HIS A 774 -15.46 18.83 -15.24
C HIS A 774 -15.71 20.34 -15.03
N ALA A 775 -16.72 20.69 -14.20
CA ALA A 775 -17.02 22.09 -13.91
C ALA A 775 -15.88 22.78 -13.15
N LEU A 776 -15.88 24.11 -13.17
CA LEU A 776 -14.94 24.91 -12.37
C LEU A 776 -15.12 24.63 -10.87
N ALA A 777 -14.04 24.80 -10.12
CA ALA A 777 -14.08 24.68 -8.66
C ALA A 777 -15.06 25.72 -8.06
N ARG A 778 -15.99 25.23 -7.24
CA ARG A 778 -17.02 26.04 -6.57
C ARG A 778 -16.74 26.14 -5.08
N ARG A 779 -17.28 27.15 -4.42
CA ARG A 779 -17.20 27.26 -2.96
C ARG A 779 -17.81 26.02 -2.31
N LEU A 780 -17.24 25.60 -1.21
CA LEU A 780 -17.82 24.55 -0.38
C LEU A 780 -19.23 24.94 0.08
N HIS A 781 -20.11 23.93 0.11
CA HIS A 781 -21.43 24.09 0.71
C HIS A 781 -21.26 24.39 2.22
N PRO A 782 -22.10 25.23 2.85
CA PRO A 782 -21.97 25.59 4.27
C PRO A 782 -21.85 24.39 5.22
N ASP A 783 -22.50 23.28 4.89
CA ASP A 783 -22.47 22.09 5.72
C ASP A 783 -21.21 21.22 5.52
N LEU A 784 -20.40 21.48 4.49
CA LEU A 784 -19.30 20.62 4.12
C LEU A 784 -17.94 21.22 4.51
N ARG A 785 -17.12 20.46 5.21
CA ARG A 785 -15.68 20.67 5.41
C ARG A 785 -14.93 19.55 4.72
N LEU A 786 -13.73 19.85 4.23
CA LEU A 786 -12.97 18.88 3.46
C LEU A 786 -11.53 18.80 3.95
N VAL A 787 -11.11 17.58 4.26
CA VAL A 787 -9.74 17.27 4.67
C VAL A 787 -9.20 16.15 3.79
N ARG A 788 -8.00 16.37 3.27
CA ARG A 788 -7.23 15.32 2.61
C ARG A 788 -6.19 14.75 3.56
N VAL A 789 -6.08 13.43 3.56
CA VAL A 789 -5.09 12.70 4.34
C VAL A 789 -4.10 12.05 3.38
N ARG A 790 -2.78 12.14 3.67
CA ARG A 790 -1.71 11.42 2.99
C ARG A 790 -0.88 10.64 4.00
N THR A 791 -0.42 9.48 3.62
CA THR A 791 0.44 8.61 4.44
C THR A 791 1.86 8.56 3.87
N GLY A 792 2.78 7.87 4.56
CA GLY A 792 4.14 7.64 4.07
C GLY A 792 4.23 6.67 2.89
N ARG A 793 3.11 6.11 2.44
CA ARG A 793 3.07 5.28 1.22
C ARG A 793 3.56 6.10 0.03
N ASP A 794 4.27 5.45 -0.88
CA ASP A 794 4.89 6.09 -2.05
C ASP A 794 5.83 7.25 -1.71
N ARG A 795 6.34 7.29 -0.47
CA ARG A 795 7.26 8.33 0.05
C ARG A 795 6.67 9.74 0.02
N GLU A 796 5.34 9.86 -0.01
CA GLU A 796 4.67 11.16 -0.12
C GLU A 796 4.76 12.01 1.15
N THR A 797 4.99 11.39 2.32
CA THR A 797 5.37 12.12 3.53
C THR A 797 6.78 11.74 3.92
N ALA A 798 7.52 12.70 4.46
CA ALA A 798 8.90 12.49 4.83
C ALA A 798 9.05 11.55 6.04
N GLN A 799 10.19 10.89 6.17
CA GLN A 799 10.59 10.24 7.41
C GLN A 799 10.82 11.29 8.51
N TRP A 800 10.67 10.89 9.77
CA TRP A 800 10.68 11.84 10.87
C TRP A 800 11.23 11.23 12.17
N TRP A 801 11.62 12.10 13.10
CA TRP A 801 12.03 11.78 14.48
C TRP A 801 11.78 12.95 15.40
N GLY A 802 11.61 12.65 16.70
CA GLY A 802 11.54 13.66 17.74
C GLY A 802 12.95 14.12 18.13
N LEU A 803 13.08 15.39 18.45
CA LEU A 803 14.29 15.95 19.06
C LEU A 803 14.01 16.31 20.52
N ASN A 804 14.91 15.91 21.39
CA ASN A 804 14.91 16.37 22.77
C ASN A 804 15.63 17.72 22.91
N PRO A 805 15.58 18.40 24.08
CA PRO A 805 16.27 19.68 24.30
C PRO A 805 17.78 19.65 24.11
N LYS A 806 18.40 18.46 24.06
CA LYS A 806 19.82 18.26 23.78
C LYS A 806 20.13 17.98 22.31
N GLU A 807 19.11 18.15 21.44
CA GLU A 807 19.17 17.90 19.99
C GLU A 807 19.55 16.46 19.58
N GLU A 808 19.50 15.52 20.51
CA GLU A 808 19.68 14.10 20.21
C GLU A 808 18.40 13.53 19.61
N ALA A 809 18.50 12.83 18.49
CA ALA A 809 17.36 12.21 17.82
C ALA A 809 16.94 10.95 18.58
N ASN A 810 15.98 11.06 19.44
CA ASN A 810 15.66 10.04 20.43
C ASN A 810 14.18 9.68 20.49
N GLY A 811 13.57 9.20 19.51
CA GLY A 811 12.27 8.60 19.69
C GLY A 811 11.18 9.16 18.81
N LEU A 812 9.97 8.68 19.08
CA LEU A 812 8.82 8.82 18.20
C LEU A 812 7.62 9.34 19.01
N PRO A 813 7.58 10.65 19.30
CA PRO A 813 6.49 11.25 20.07
C PRO A 813 5.17 11.23 19.30
N SER A 814 4.08 11.08 20.04
CA SER A 814 2.73 11.08 19.48
C SER A 814 2.04 12.42 19.73
N HIS A 815 1.75 13.13 18.64
CA HIS A 815 1.06 14.42 18.67
C HIS A 815 0.52 14.83 17.31
N LEU A 816 -0.22 15.97 17.32
CA LEU A 816 -0.48 16.76 16.13
C LEU A 816 0.58 17.87 16.05
N TRP A 817 1.22 18.00 14.89
CA TRP A 817 2.33 18.90 14.61
C TRP A 817 1.97 19.87 13.50
N VAL A 818 2.56 21.05 13.56
CA VAL A 818 2.34 22.11 12.57
C VAL A 818 3.69 22.73 12.17
N PRO A 819 3.88 23.15 10.92
CA PRO A 819 5.06 23.94 10.56
C PRO A 819 5.13 25.23 11.42
N GLU A 820 6.32 25.56 11.89
CA GLU A 820 6.55 26.83 12.57
C GLU A 820 6.46 27.97 11.55
N SER A 821 5.27 28.55 11.43
CA SER A 821 5.00 29.66 10.52
C SER A 821 4.25 30.77 11.23
N GLY A 822 4.49 32.02 10.86
CA GLY A 822 3.81 33.18 11.43
C GLY A 822 2.33 33.36 10.99
N GLY A 823 1.76 32.39 10.27
CA GLY A 823 0.40 32.43 9.73
C GLY A 823 -0.45 31.20 10.12
N VAL A 824 -1.74 31.25 9.77
CA VAL A 824 -2.67 30.12 9.98
C VAL A 824 -2.36 29.00 8.99
N SER A 825 -1.76 27.93 9.46
CA SER A 825 -1.48 26.74 8.64
C SER A 825 -2.79 26.02 8.27
N ARG A 826 -2.80 25.42 7.09
CA ARG A 826 -3.84 24.48 6.65
C ARG A 826 -3.33 23.04 6.56
N VAL A 827 -2.03 22.83 6.76
CA VAL A 827 -1.40 21.51 6.68
C VAL A 827 -0.79 21.17 8.02
N PHE A 828 -1.16 20.03 8.54
CA PHE A 828 -0.76 19.49 9.82
C PHE A 828 -0.22 18.07 9.64
N TYR A 829 0.50 17.58 10.64
CA TYR A 829 1.08 16.26 10.62
C TYR A 829 0.72 15.48 11.89
N SER A 830 0.31 14.26 11.73
CA SER A 830 -0.19 13.41 12.81
C SER A 830 0.72 12.22 13.05
N THR A 831 1.12 12.04 14.29
CA THR A 831 1.84 10.86 14.76
C THR A 831 1.09 10.19 15.90
N THR A 832 1.18 8.87 16.02
CA THR A 832 0.39 8.08 16.97
C THR A 832 1.27 7.37 17.99
N PRO A 833 0.72 6.96 19.15
CA PRO A 833 1.47 6.25 20.17
C PRO A 833 2.02 4.92 19.66
N LYS A 834 3.17 4.54 20.18
CA LYS A 834 3.75 3.21 19.99
C LYS A 834 2.77 2.16 20.52
N PRO A 835 2.44 1.12 19.73
CA PRO A 835 1.60 0.03 20.20
C PRO A 835 2.16 -0.66 21.45
N ALA A 836 1.26 -1.22 22.27
CA ALA A 836 1.64 -1.81 23.56
C ALA A 836 2.66 -2.95 23.42
N GLN A 837 2.53 -3.76 22.37
CA GLN A 837 3.44 -4.85 22.05
C GLN A 837 4.91 -4.42 21.83
N PHE A 838 5.11 -3.19 21.37
CA PHE A 838 6.46 -2.63 21.17
C PHE A 838 6.96 -1.82 22.37
N LYS A 839 6.15 -1.62 23.42
CA LYS A 839 6.54 -0.81 24.59
C LYS A 839 7.60 -1.48 25.44
N THR A 840 7.65 -2.80 25.46
CA THR A 840 8.61 -3.60 26.23
C THR A 840 9.98 -3.68 25.56
N SER A 841 10.06 -3.47 24.24
CA SER A 841 11.36 -3.39 23.57
C SER A 841 11.96 -2.01 23.84
N ALA A 842 12.74 -1.88 24.89
CA ALA A 842 13.40 -0.63 25.27
C ALA A 842 14.54 -0.27 24.33
N ILE A 843 14.94 -1.16 23.44
CA ILE A 843 16.15 -1.06 22.63
C ILE A 843 15.76 -1.16 21.15
N GLU A 844 16.02 -0.09 20.42
CA GLU A 844 15.86 -0.05 18.97
C GLU A 844 16.94 -0.91 18.30
N ALA A 845 16.57 -1.68 17.29
CA ALA A 845 17.51 -2.50 16.54
C ALA A 845 18.46 -1.60 15.74
N ASP A 846 19.76 -1.66 16.02
CA ASP A 846 20.79 -0.91 15.30
C ASP A 846 21.52 -1.83 14.33
N LYS A 847 21.25 -1.66 13.02
CA LYS A 847 21.86 -2.46 11.95
C LYS A 847 23.26 -1.99 11.57
N LEU A 848 23.64 -0.78 11.99
CA LEU A 848 24.94 -0.18 11.70
C LEU A 848 25.88 -0.22 12.93
N ALA A 849 25.52 -0.98 13.97
CA ALA A 849 26.36 -1.18 15.14
C ALA A 849 27.52 -2.17 14.86
N PRO A 850 28.67 -2.02 15.52
CA PRO A 850 29.84 -2.88 15.33
C PRO A 850 29.58 -4.35 15.66
N ARG A 851 28.70 -4.59 16.62
CA ARG A 851 28.30 -5.94 17.06
C ARG A 851 26.79 -5.96 17.32
N PRO A 852 26.05 -6.62 16.44
CA PRO A 852 24.66 -6.91 16.70
C PRO A 852 24.57 -7.82 17.95
N ARG A 853 23.92 -7.35 19.02
CA ARG A 853 23.73 -8.11 20.25
C ARG A 853 22.27 -8.52 20.41
N ARG A 854 22.05 -9.66 21.07
CA ARG A 854 20.68 -10.13 21.38
C ARG A 854 20.08 -9.35 22.54
N ALA A 855 18.74 -9.19 22.51
CA ALA A 855 17.99 -8.59 23.61
C ALA A 855 18.36 -9.24 24.96
N GLY A 856 18.72 -8.44 25.95
CA GLY A 856 19.04 -8.92 27.31
C GLY A 856 20.52 -8.79 27.72
N GLU A 857 21.43 -8.43 26.81
CA GLU A 857 22.81 -8.15 27.16
C GLU A 857 22.95 -6.68 27.57
N ARG A 858 23.55 -6.45 28.71
CA ARG A 858 23.86 -5.18 29.42
C ARG A 858 23.14 -3.89 29.01
N LYS A 859 22.53 -3.23 29.99
CA LYS A 859 21.89 -1.93 29.93
C LYS A 859 22.80 -0.88 29.28
N GLY A 860 22.39 -0.28 28.16
CA GLY A 860 23.12 0.82 27.49
C GLY A 860 23.84 0.45 26.20
N GLU A 861 23.82 -0.81 25.75
CA GLU A 861 24.41 -1.22 24.47
C GLU A 861 23.34 -1.46 23.41
N THR A 862 23.62 -1.07 22.18
CA THR A 862 22.73 -1.23 21.03
C THR A 862 22.60 -2.71 20.69
N THR A 863 21.39 -3.25 20.72
CA THR A 863 21.12 -4.65 20.40
C THR A 863 20.27 -4.75 19.15
N ILE A 864 20.58 -5.72 18.29
CA ILE A 864 19.67 -6.12 17.23
C ILE A 864 18.71 -7.15 17.82
N ASP A 865 17.44 -6.78 17.97
CA ASP A 865 16.39 -7.72 18.28
C ASP A 865 15.83 -8.30 16.97
N THR A 866 16.17 -9.57 16.72
CA THR A 866 15.71 -10.28 15.52
C THR A 866 14.26 -10.77 15.65
N ASN A 867 13.66 -10.71 16.84
CA ASN A 867 12.34 -11.26 17.10
C ASN A 867 11.24 -10.21 17.15
N ILE A 868 11.57 -8.95 17.38
CA ILE A 868 10.61 -7.87 17.51
C ILE A 868 10.96 -6.80 16.46
N PRO A 869 10.11 -6.59 15.44
CA PRO A 869 10.32 -5.53 14.46
C PRO A 869 10.28 -4.17 15.18
N GLY A 870 11.22 -3.28 14.82
CA GLY A 870 11.25 -1.94 15.35
C GLY A 870 10.02 -1.14 14.91
N TRP A 871 9.54 -0.24 15.75
CA TRP A 871 8.44 0.65 15.44
C TRP A 871 8.91 1.87 14.65
N ASN A 872 8.48 1.99 13.42
CA ASN A 872 8.78 3.11 12.51
C ASN A 872 7.50 3.68 11.90
N PRO A 873 6.68 4.44 12.66
CA PRO A 873 5.43 4.95 12.15
C PRO A 873 5.67 5.96 11.02
N GLY A 874 4.86 5.87 9.96
CA GLY A 874 4.79 6.89 8.94
C GLY A 874 4.22 8.20 9.48
N LEU A 875 4.66 9.32 8.92
CA LEU A 875 4.06 10.62 9.17
C LEU A 875 2.76 10.72 8.36
N VAL A 876 1.67 11.11 9.00
CA VAL A 876 0.39 11.32 8.31
C VAL A 876 0.16 12.81 8.13
N GLU A 877 0.09 13.26 6.89
CA GLU A 877 -0.27 14.63 6.54
C GLU A 877 -1.78 14.79 6.56
N ILE A 878 -2.26 15.86 7.18
CA ILE A 878 -3.66 16.27 7.28
C ILE A 878 -3.76 17.67 6.66
N ALA A 879 -4.27 17.76 5.44
CA ALA A 879 -4.46 19.04 4.75
C ALA A 879 -5.93 19.45 4.79
N VAL A 880 -6.23 20.55 5.47
CA VAL A 880 -7.57 21.15 5.53
C VAL A 880 -7.81 21.95 4.24
N LEU A 881 -8.38 21.25 3.25
CA LEU A 881 -8.63 21.84 1.93
C LEU A 881 -9.77 22.86 1.97
N GLY A 882 -10.75 22.65 2.85
CA GLY A 882 -11.85 23.59 2.97
C GLY A 882 -12.53 23.61 4.33
N CYS A 883 -12.80 24.81 4.80
CA CYS A 883 -13.51 25.11 6.04
C CYS A 883 -14.18 26.49 5.95
N HIS A 884 -15.04 26.82 6.88
CA HIS A 884 -15.81 28.07 6.93
C HIS A 884 -15.30 28.99 8.05
N LYS A 885 -14.17 29.64 7.81
CA LYS A 885 -13.53 30.54 8.81
C LYS A 885 -14.45 31.66 9.28
N ASN A 886 -15.26 32.18 8.38
CA ASN A 886 -16.23 33.27 8.72
C ASN A 886 -17.33 32.79 9.67
N ASP A 887 -17.60 31.46 9.67
CA ASP A 887 -18.58 30.82 10.55
C ASP A 887 -17.92 30.28 11.82
N GLY A 888 -16.65 30.60 12.06
CA GLY A 888 -15.92 30.23 13.27
C GLY A 888 -15.10 28.93 13.17
N ASP A 889 -15.04 28.28 12.02
CA ASP A 889 -14.20 27.08 11.85
C ASP A 889 -12.71 27.43 11.98
N ASP A 890 -11.98 26.57 12.69
CA ASP A 890 -10.54 26.66 12.85
C ASP A 890 -9.87 25.43 12.20
N PRO A 891 -8.97 25.63 11.21
CA PRO A 891 -8.27 24.53 10.56
C PRO A 891 -7.51 23.60 11.53
N GLU A 892 -6.90 24.15 12.59
CA GLU A 892 -6.20 23.35 13.60
C GLU A 892 -7.18 22.45 14.36
N SER A 893 -8.35 22.96 14.70
CA SER A 893 -9.38 22.17 15.39
C SER A 893 -9.94 21.05 14.53
N LEU A 894 -10.12 21.29 13.23
CA LEU A 894 -10.53 20.25 12.27
C LEU A 894 -9.43 19.19 12.11
N ALA A 895 -8.17 19.59 11.99
CA ALA A 895 -7.04 18.68 11.92
C ALA A 895 -6.89 17.86 13.21
N LEU A 896 -7.15 18.47 14.36
CA LEU A 896 -7.15 17.78 15.66
C LEU A 896 -8.28 16.74 15.75
N ALA A 897 -9.47 17.04 15.23
CA ALA A 897 -10.55 16.06 15.12
C ALA A 897 -10.09 14.84 14.30
N VAL A 898 -9.47 15.06 13.14
CA VAL A 898 -8.93 13.99 12.28
C VAL A 898 -7.84 13.19 12.99
N HIS A 899 -6.94 13.86 13.72
CA HIS A 899 -5.91 13.19 14.52
C HIS A 899 -6.53 12.31 15.61
N GLN A 900 -7.55 12.77 16.31
CA GLN A 900 -8.25 12.00 17.35
C GLN A 900 -9.01 10.80 16.76
N LEU A 901 -9.57 10.92 15.55
CA LEU A 901 -10.19 9.82 14.83
C LEU A 901 -9.21 8.68 14.47
N ARG A 902 -7.91 8.88 14.59
CA ARG A 902 -6.90 7.81 14.50
C ARG A 902 -6.74 7.03 15.81
N GLN A 903 -7.36 7.48 16.90
CA GLN A 903 -7.24 6.90 18.22
C GLN A 903 -8.62 6.60 18.83
N PRO A 904 -9.50 5.88 18.10
CA PRO A 904 -10.82 5.55 18.63
C PRO A 904 -10.70 4.58 19.80
N PRO A 905 -11.54 4.74 20.87
CA PRO A 905 -11.43 3.95 22.09
C PRO A 905 -11.69 2.45 21.89
N ASP A 906 -12.50 2.08 20.90
CA ASP A 906 -12.84 0.70 20.57
C ASP A 906 -11.73 -0.07 19.86
N TYR A 907 -10.61 0.59 19.55
CA TYR A 907 -9.41 -0.06 19.02
C TYR A 907 -8.30 -0.11 20.07
N PRO A 908 -7.60 -1.25 20.21
CA PRO A 908 -6.51 -1.37 21.18
C PRO A 908 -5.31 -0.52 20.83
N GLN A 909 -5.20 -0.13 19.56
CA GLN A 909 -4.08 0.62 19.00
C GLN A 909 -4.57 1.75 18.12
N ALA A 910 -3.70 2.73 17.90
CA ALA A 910 -3.99 3.81 16.99
C ALA A 910 -4.07 3.30 15.53
N LEU A 911 -5.02 3.81 14.78
CA LEU A 911 -5.23 3.47 13.38
C LEU A 911 -4.21 4.21 12.48
N ALA A 912 -3.78 3.58 11.41
CA ALA A 912 -2.95 4.22 10.39
C ALA A 912 -3.71 5.36 9.69
N LEU A 913 -5.00 5.19 9.45
CA LEU A 913 -5.90 6.19 8.89
C LEU A 913 -6.97 6.61 9.91
N PRO A 914 -7.57 7.80 9.77
CA PRO A 914 -8.75 8.19 10.56
C PRO A 914 -9.89 7.18 10.41
N LEU A 915 -10.64 6.94 11.47
CA LEU A 915 -11.69 5.93 11.55
C LEU A 915 -12.63 5.85 10.33
N PRO A 916 -13.20 6.93 9.79
CA PRO A 916 -14.07 6.80 8.62
C PRO A 916 -13.35 6.28 7.37
N LEU A 917 -12.11 6.71 7.14
CA LEU A 917 -11.29 6.19 6.03
C LEU A 917 -10.89 4.72 6.26
N HIS A 918 -10.59 4.34 7.49
CA HIS A 918 -10.32 2.96 7.86
C HIS A 918 -11.53 2.06 7.55
N LEU A 919 -12.73 2.47 7.99
CA LEU A 919 -13.96 1.71 7.73
C LEU A 919 -14.29 1.59 6.24
N ALA A 920 -14.08 2.67 5.48
CA ALA A 920 -14.27 2.61 4.03
C ALA A 920 -13.27 1.66 3.36
N GLY A 921 -12.02 1.63 3.83
CA GLY A 921 -10.98 0.69 3.38
C GLY A 921 -11.32 -0.77 3.67
N LEU A 922 -11.93 -1.09 4.81
CA LEU A 922 -12.36 -2.45 5.14
C LEU A 922 -13.34 -3.05 4.15
N GLY A 923 -14.11 -2.22 3.45
CA GLY A 923 -15.01 -2.66 2.40
C GLY A 923 -14.32 -3.46 1.29
N GLN A 924 -13.01 -3.28 1.09
CA GLN A 924 -12.28 -4.06 0.07
C GLN A 924 -12.28 -5.57 0.35
N GLU A 925 -12.39 -6.01 1.61
CA GLU A 925 -12.45 -7.42 1.96
C GLU A 925 -13.67 -8.15 1.36
N TYR A 926 -14.72 -7.39 1.03
CA TYR A 926 -15.95 -7.89 0.41
C TYR A 926 -15.96 -7.73 -1.12
N VAL A 927 -15.00 -7.02 -1.66
CA VAL A 927 -14.88 -6.76 -3.11
C VAL A 927 -13.77 -7.57 -3.76
N LEU A 928 -12.63 -7.71 -3.06
CA LEU A 928 -11.45 -8.35 -3.61
C LEU A 928 -11.33 -9.79 -3.15
N PRO A 929 -11.07 -10.74 -4.07
CA PRO A 929 -10.64 -12.07 -3.67
C PRO A 929 -9.30 -11.94 -2.92
N THR A 930 -9.25 -12.49 -1.72
CA THR A 930 -8.01 -12.56 -0.94
C THR A 930 -7.05 -13.54 -1.60
N LEU A 931 -6.25 -13.05 -2.52
CA LEU A 931 -5.00 -13.70 -2.89
C LEU A 931 -3.93 -13.11 -1.98
N ALA A 932 -3.41 -13.87 -1.01
CA ALA A 932 -2.41 -13.37 -0.09
C ALA A 932 -1.16 -12.84 -0.79
N GLU A 933 -0.84 -13.35 -1.98
CA GLU A 933 0.33 -12.91 -2.74
C GLU A 933 0.13 -11.60 -3.51
N GLU A 934 -1.11 -11.26 -3.88
CA GLU A 934 -1.43 -9.98 -4.56
C GLU A 934 -1.84 -8.90 -3.56
N VAL A 935 -2.40 -9.31 -2.42
CA VAL A 935 -2.89 -8.43 -1.37
C VAL A 935 -1.77 -8.06 -0.39
N GLU A 936 -0.72 -8.89 -0.23
CA GLU A 936 0.45 -8.48 0.56
C GLU A 936 1.11 -7.23 -0.02
N ASP A 937 1.04 -7.03 -1.30
CA ASP A 937 1.57 -5.84 -1.94
C ASP A 937 0.64 -4.60 -1.80
N GLU A 938 -0.68 -4.76 -1.84
CA GLU A 938 -1.65 -3.66 -1.62
C GLU A 938 -2.25 -3.65 -0.21
N ALA A 939 -2.42 -4.81 0.42
CA ALA A 939 -2.91 -4.92 1.78
C ALA A 939 -1.82 -4.68 2.82
N THR A 940 -0.55 -4.58 2.44
CA THR A 940 0.43 -3.99 3.37
C THR A 940 0.02 -2.57 3.74
N ALA A 941 -0.71 -1.86 2.89
CA ALA A 941 -1.30 -0.57 3.28
C ALA A 941 -2.60 -0.72 4.10
N VAL A 942 -3.32 -1.84 4.00
CA VAL A 942 -4.56 -2.11 4.76
C VAL A 942 -4.32 -3.15 5.83
N ALA A 943 -3.41 -4.09 5.65
CA ALA A 943 -2.94 -5.02 6.67
C ALA A 943 -1.93 -4.40 7.63
N ASP A 944 -1.24 -3.32 7.29
CA ASP A 944 -0.74 -2.37 8.28
C ASP A 944 -1.90 -1.76 9.10
N LEU A 945 -3.11 -1.81 8.61
CA LEU A 945 -4.33 -1.50 9.39
C LEU A 945 -4.73 -2.66 10.32
N HIS A 946 -4.44 -3.91 9.96
CA HIS A 946 -4.84 -5.11 10.72
C HIS A 946 -3.68 -5.95 11.25
N SER A 947 -2.49 -5.93 10.65
CA SER A 947 -1.34 -6.75 11.05
C SER A 947 -0.59 -6.21 12.24
N ILE A 948 -0.99 -5.06 12.72
CA ILE A 948 -0.73 -4.73 14.11
C ILE A 948 -1.49 -5.69 15.03
N ASP A 949 -2.44 -6.46 14.51
CA ASP A 949 -3.17 -7.48 15.24
C ASP A 949 -2.42 -8.82 15.27
N ALA A 950 -2.27 -9.30 16.48
CA ALA A 950 -2.08 -10.67 16.96
C ALA A 950 -1.22 -11.68 16.19
N SER A 951 -1.04 -11.61 14.89
CA SER A 951 -0.18 -12.52 14.14
C SER A 951 1.32 -12.30 14.40
N VAL A 952 1.68 -11.15 14.96
CA VAL A 952 3.07 -10.82 15.35
C VAL A 952 3.50 -11.55 16.65
N VAL A 953 2.57 -12.08 17.41
CA VAL A 953 2.88 -12.84 18.61
C VAL A 953 3.19 -14.31 18.31
N SER A 954 2.79 -14.82 17.16
CA SER A 954 3.16 -16.16 16.73
C SER A 954 4.38 -16.12 15.80
N ALA A 955 5.52 -16.29 16.41
CA ALA A 955 6.76 -16.82 15.85
C ALA A 955 6.91 -16.85 14.30
N GLY A 956 7.60 -15.90 13.74
CA GLY A 956 8.60 -16.24 12.72
C GLY A 956 8.24 -16.00 11.26
N ASP A 957 7.10 -15.49 10.88
CA ASP A 957 6.85 -15.04 9.51
C ASP A 957 6.87 -13.50 9.46
N GLY A 958 7.95 -13.00 8.85
CA GLY A 958 8.30 -11.59 8.95
C GLY A 958 7.30 -10.67 8.29
N ASP A 959 6.90 -9.64 9.03
CA ASP A 959 6.26 -8.45 8.49
C ASP A 959 7.15 -7.81 7.42
N PRO A 960 6.60 -7.44 6.26
CA PRO A 960 7.35 -6.70 5.27
C PRO A 960 7.75 -5.33 5.83
N ASP A 961 9.02 -4.98 5.67
CA ASP A 961 9.54 -3.66 5.96
C ASP A 961 8.77 -2.62 5.12
N PRO A 962 8.07 -1.65 5.72
CA PRO A 962 7.35 -0.61 4.96
C PRO A 962 8.26 0.17 4.00
N ALA A 963 9.57 0.24 4.28
CA ALA A 963 10.54 0.83 3.36
C ALA A 963 10.80 -0.05 2.12
N MET A 964 10.62 -1.37 2.23
CA MET A 964 10.75 -2.30 1.11
C MET A 964 9.49 -2.34 0.24
N ALA A 965 8.33 -2.23 0.84
CA ALA A 965 7.07 -2.12 0.11
C ALA A 965 7.10 -0.92 -0.87
N ALA A 966 7.65 0.22 -0.45
CA ALA A 966 7.74 1.40 -1.29
C ALA A 966 8.66 1.26 -2.52
N GLY A 967 9.65 0.38 -2.51
CA GLY A 967 10.59 0.18 -3.61
C GLY A 967 10.12 -0.84 -4.67
N LEU A 968 9.20 -1.72 -4.32
CA LEU A 968 8.71 -2.80 -5.19
C LEU A 968 7.40 -2.45 -5.94
N PHE A 969 6.72 -1.37 -5.54
CA PHE A 969 5.35 -1.08 -5.99
C PHE A 969 5.21 -0.14 -7.16
N THR A 970 6.28 0.23 -7.81
CA THR A 970 6.19 1.10 -8.99
C THR A 970 5.82 0.36 -10.27
N GLU A 971 5.69 -0.97 -10.22
CA GLU A 971 5.41 -1.75 -11.42
C GLU A 971 4.46 -2.91 -11.16
N GLN A 972 3.19 -2.63 -11.11
CA GLN A 972 2.20 -3.54 -11.63
C GLN A 972 2.04 -3.27 -13.12
N ASP A 973 2.88 -3.91 -13.94
CA ASP A 973 2.41 -4.33 -15.25
C ASP A 973 1.15 -5.16 -14.98
N PRO A 974 0.00 -4.87 -15.57
CA PRO A 974 -1.09 -5.82 -15.59
C PRO A 974 -0.48 -7.10 -16.18
N GLU A 975 -0.37 -8.14 -15.37
CA GLU A 975 0.04 -9.45 -15.85
C GLU A 975 -0.93 -9.83 -16.95
N GLU A 976 -0.43 -9.84 -18.15
CA GLU A 976 -1.08 -10.54 -19.24
C GLU A 976 -1.05 -12.02 -18.87
N ASP A 977 -2.19 -12.53 -18.44
CA ASP A 977 -2.45 -13.96 -18.48
C ASP A 977 -2.43 -14.37 -19.94
N HIS A 978 -1.25 -14.61 -20.46
CA HIS A 978 -1.12 -15.36 -21.69
C HIS A 978 -1.47 -16.82 -21.39
N GLU A 979 -2.75 -17.08 -21.37
CA GLU A 979 -3.19 -18.37 -21.89
C GLU A 979 -2.65 -18.45 -23.29
N SER A 980 -1.81 -19.45 -23.54
CA SER A 980 -1.21 -19.71 -24.83
C SER A 980 -2.27 -20.21 -25.85
N THR A 981 -3.04 -19.32 -26.35
CA THR A 981 -3.51 -19.34 -27.70
C THR A 981 -2.81 -18.18 -28.36
N ARG A 982 -1.97 -18.52 -29.34
CA ARG A 982 -1.28 -17.58 -30.20
C ARG A 982 -2.14 -16.35 -30.49
N VAL A 983 -1.90 -15.28 -29.79
CA VAL A 983 -2.19 -13.92 -30.24
C VAL A 983 -1.03 -13.08 -29.74
N ASP A 984 0.02 -13.02 -30.55
CA ASP A 984 1.06 -12.01 -30.43
C ASP A 984 0.39 -10.64 -30.51
N GLY A 985 0.65 -9.78 -29.54
CA GLY A 985 0.40 -8.36 -29.74
C GLY A 985 -0.67 -7.67 -28.87
N LEU A 986 -0.87 -8.03 -27.60
CA LEU A 986 -1.61 -7.16 -26.69
C LEU A 986 -0.68 -6.08 -26.14
N PRO A 987 -1.08 -4.79 -26.24
CA PRO A 987 -0.28 -3.69 -25.76
C PRO A 987 -0.13 -3.70 -24.26
N GLU A 988 1.07 -3.42 -23.77
CA GLU A 988 1.26 -3.00 -22.40
C GLU A 988 0.32 -1.84 -22.08
N PRO A 989 -0.27 -1.80 -20.90
CA PRO A 989 -1.04 -0.64 -20.48
C PRO A 989 -0.10 0.56 -20.48
N THR A 990 -0.39 1.51 -21.31
CA THR A 990 0.29 2.79 -21.30
C THR A 990 0.07 3.43 -19.93
N PRO A 991 1.07 4.06 -19.34
CA PRO A 991 0.91 4.75 -18.07
C PRO A 991 -0.23 5.77 -18.17
N PRO A 992 -0.89 6.09 -17.04
CA PRO A 992 -1.79 7.23 -17.02
C PRO A 992 -1.02 8.42 -17.58
N MET A 993 -1.58 9.07 -18.58
CA MET A 993 -0.99 10.24 -19.20
C MET A 993 -0.55 11.23 -18.14
N PRO A 994 0.63 11.81 -18.24
CA PRO A 994 0.97 12.99 -17.47
C PRO A 994 -0.14 14.00 -17.73
N HIS A 995 -0.70 14.52 -16.65
CA HIS A 995 -1.82 15.44 -16.71
C HIS A 995 -1.46 16.63 -17.59
N ASP A 996 -2.26 16.84 -18.61
CA ASP A 996 -2.23 18.01 -19.45
C ASP A 996 -2.37 19.26 -18.55
N TYR A 997 -1.25 19.86 -18.19
CA TYR A 997 -1.24 21.21 -17.65
C TYR A 997 -1.67 22.11 -18.80
N GLY A 998 -2.95 22.45 -18.77
CA GLY A 998 -3.61 23.18 -19.81
C GLY A 998 -2.74 24.32 -20.35
N ARG A 999 -2.46 24.28 -21.63
CA ARG A 999 -2.02 25.45 -22.38
C ARG A 999 -3.06 26.54 -22.14
N ILE A 1000 -2.65 27.57 -21.45
CA ILE A 1000 -3.38 28.83 -21.37
C ILE A 1000 -3.38 29.37 -22.81
N PRO A 1001 -4.53 29.55 -23.46
CA PRO A 1001 -4.55 30.29 -24.73
C PRO A 1001 -4.14 31.73 -24.43
N ASN A 1002 -3.13 32.22 -25.13
CA ASN A 1002 -2.83 33.64 -25.23
C ASN A 1002 -4.07 34.36 -25.72
N ARG A 1003 -4.78 35.02 -24.83
CA ARG A 1003 -5.45 36.30 -24.98
C ARG A 1003 -5.70 36.93 -23.62
#